data_de85e80f4a35752512cebdc7171105e4
#
_entry.id   de85e80f4a35752512cebdc7171105e4
#
_cell.length_a   1.000
_cell.length_b   1.000
_cell.length_c   1.000
_cell.angle_alpha   90.00
_cell.angle_beta   90.00
_cell.angle_gamma   90.00
#
_symmetry.space_group_name_H-M   'P 1'
#
loop_
_entity.id
_entity.type
_entity.pdbx_description
1 polymer ?
#
loop_
_entity_poly.entity_id
_entity_poly.type
_entity_poly.pdbx_seq_one_letter_code
_entity_poly.pdbx_strand_id
1 'polypeptide(L)'
;MLKRKVSLEDFYAWYQENKIRLREDASKYSIYNEQLREEFLKEWPLDRILTMSIDEYVIGKGAQSNSFCYSLERGKYKSLFMGIGGGGSSKFGIYWNEKTKSYKDQANKVIPLSELDHRFTKLKTDLYEIIKEGIHFKFDNPIFDMKKSTNEFIGRSAVVTKLLCIYSENHSFLGVNMNSQNEFWNRLIPQRNQGGPYLQNNEICKLFSKTYPELESSMLGSFLFEYSKDFIDSDNRQEEEQMHAQINLQHPLSRTLLSSKNLILRGAPGTGKTYLAKEIAKELTGGNEDQIGFVQFHPSYDYTDFVEGLRPVSNGDGAIEFKLQDGIFKDFCQKAKEAQLIGGQDNFDEAWDSYLEYINVAEEKEYITKTSYLSVNSRQNLSVNYDSGVPGWSIPRKYVYELYKDKNYNKQEYYKSGGRTVLETLRKRFGLKDYVSPTEIDTDKKFVFIIDEINRGEISKIFGELFFSVDPGYRGEKGRVSTQYANLHENDEKFYIPENVYIIGTMNDIDRSVDTFDFAMRRRFRFVEVTAESQLGMLDDALGDKAEEAKARLRNLNAKIEKVQELNSHYHIGPSYFLKLEEVDFDYELLWSDYLKPLLEDYLRGSYEEDTTLNTLKKAYDVTNQQDIGDDDADN
;
A
#
# COMPACT_ATOMS: atom_id res chain seq x y z
N MET A 1 -8.56 -27.91 1.15
CA MET A 1 -7.49 -27.74 2.18
C MET A 1 -8.10 -27.43 3.52
N LEU A 2 -7.61 -28.06 4.61
CA LEU A 2 -8.12 -27.86 5.95
C LEU A 2 -7.65 -26.47 6.43
N LYS A 3 -8.54 -25.47 6.42
CA LYS A 3 -8.28 -24.21 7.12
C LYS A 3 -7.90 -24.52 8.56
N ARG A 4 -6.87 -23.84 9.09
CA ARG A 4 -6.40 -24.05 10.47
C ARG A 4 -7.60 -24.01 11.41
N LYS A 5 -7.75 -25.02 12.25
CA LYS A 5 -8.81 -25.05 13.25
C LYS A 5 -8.62 -23.91 14.23
N VAL A 6 -9.65 -23.16 14.51
CA VAL A 6 -9.73 -22.17 15.57
C VAL A 6 -10.79 -22.67 16.52
N SER A 7 -10.34 -23.35 17.55
CA SER A 7 -11.22 -23.85 18.63
C SER A 7 -10.73 -23.32 19.98
N LEU A 8 -11.54 -23.50 21.01
CA LEU A 8 -11.13 -23.13 22.37
C LEU A 8 -9.95 -23.98 22.83
N GLU A 9 -9.89 -25.23 22.42
CA GLU A 9 -8.81 -26.15 22.70
C GLU A 9 -7.50 -25.72 22.01
N ASP A 10 -7.57 -25.29 20.73
CA ASP A 10 -6.40 -24.79 20.00
C ASP A 10 -5.86 -23.51 20.64
N PHE A 11 -6.74 -22.58 21.03
CA PHE A 11 -6.35 -21.39 21.76
C PHE A 11 -5.69 -21.73 23.09
N TYR A 12 -6.26 -22.68 23.85
CA TYR A 12 -5.70 -23.06 25.15
C TYR A 12 -4.34 -23.74 25.01
N ALA A 13 -4.16 -24.62 24.02
CA ALA A 13 -2.86 -25.22 23.71
C ALA A 13 -1.82 -24.15 23.37
N TRP A 14 -2.15 -23.21 22.48
CA TRP A 14 -1.29 -22.07 22.15
C TRP A 14 -0.97 -21.20 23.38
N TYR A 15 -1.95 -20.94 24.25
CA TYR A 15 -1.74 -20.22 25.50
C TYR A 15 -0.74 -20.95 26.41
N GLN A 16 -0.85 -22.25 26.58
CA GLN A 16 0.08 -23.03 27.41
C GLN A 16 1.53 -22.95 26.90
N GLU A 17 1.72 -22.96 25.60
CA GLU A 17 3.05 -22.81 24.98
C GLU A 17 3.64 -21.40 25.17
N ASN A 18 2.80 -20.38 25.19
CA ASN A 18 3.20 -18.97 25.20
C ASN A 18 2.99 -18.27 26.56
N LYS A 19 2.48 -18.94 27.57
CA LYS A 19 1.96 -18.34 28.82
C LYS A 19 2.93 -17.42 29.55
N ILE A 20 4.23 -17.74 29.55
CA ILE A 20 5.25 -16.95 30.26
C ILE A 20 5.37 -15.59 29.55
N ARG A 21 5.62 -15.61 28.25
CA ARG A 21 5.71 -14.40 27.42
C ARG A 21 4.44 -13.56 27.50
N LEU A 22 3.27 -14.20 27.36
CA LEU A 22 1.98 -13.52 27.36
C LEU A 22 1.68 -12.81 28.67
N ARG A 23 2.02 -13.43 29.81
CA ARG A 23 1.86 -12.84 31.14
C ARG A 23 2.84 -11.69 31.39
N GLU A 24 4.08 -11.83 30.96
CA GLU A 24 5.07 -10.75 31.01
C GLU A 24 4.64 -9.56 30.15
N ASP A 25 4.16 -9.80 28.94
CA ASP A 25 3.68 -8.75 28.05
C ASP A 25 2.40 -8.10 28.59
N ALA A 26 1.42 -8.87 29.06
CA ALA A 26 0.20 -8.34 29.65
C ALA A 26 0.48 -7.49 30.90
N SER A 27 1.46 -7.84 31.72
CA SER A 27 1.84 -7.06 32.90
C SER A 27 2.39 -5.67 32.56
N LYS A 28 2.93 -5.48 31.36
CA LYS A 28 3.38 -4.17 30.85
C LYS A 28 2.23 -3.27 30.44
N TYR A 29 1.06 -3.83 30.17
CA TYR A 29 -0.13 -3.05 29.78
C TYR A 29 -0.94 -2.70 31.02
N SER A 30 -0.96 -1.44 31.40
CA SER A 30 -1.67 -0.94 32.58
C SER A 30 -3.21 -0.99 32.47
N ILE A 31 -3.76 -1.48 31.34
CA ILE A 31 -5.20 -1.80 31.21
C ILE A 31 -5.67 -2.84 32.27
N TYR A 32 -4.74 -3.63 32.81
CA TYR A 32 -4.99 -4.63 33.86
C TYR A 32 -4.49 -4.17 35.22
N ASN A 33 -4.15 -2.88 35.36
CA ASN A 33 -3.74 -2.29 36.62
C ASN A 33 -4.97 -2.01 37.47
N GLU A 34 -5.26 -2.90 38.42
CA GLU A 34 -6.42 -2.78 39.29
C GLU A 34 -6.37 -1.52 40.15
N GLN A 35 -5.18 -1.11 40.60
CA GLN A 35 -5.01 0.14 41.35
C GLN A 35 -5.45 1.35 40.50
N LEU A 36 -5.04 1.41 39.23
CA LEU A 36 -5.41 2.49 38.34
C LEU A 36 -6.90 2.45 38.01
N ARG A 37 -7.50 1.27 37.92
CA ARG A 37 -8.94 1.09 37.75
C ARG A 37 -9.72 1.60 38.96
N GLU A 38 -9.29 1.25 40.18
CA GLU A 38 -9.90 1.75 41.42
C GLU A 38 -9.80 3.29 41.51
N GLU A 39 -8.65 3.88 41.13
CA GLU A 39 -8.49 5.32 41.08
C GLU A 39 -9.46 5.97 40.07
N PHE A 40 -9.63 5.34 38.90
CA PHE A 40 -10.59 5.82 37.90
C PHE A 40 -12.03 5.76 38.43
N LEU A 41 -12.44 4.66 39.06
CA LEU A 41 -13.78 4.50 39.61
C LEU A 41 -14.07 5.46 40.77
N LYS A 42 -13.06 5.85 41.56
CA LYS A 42 -13.17 6.89 42.59
C LYS A 42 -13.32 8.29 42.00
N GLU A 43 -12.57 8.59 40.94
CA GLU A 43 -12.62 9.89 40.29
C GLU A 43 -13.87 10.05 39.41
N TRP A 44 -14.25 8.99 38.71
CA TRP A 44 -15.37 8.94 37.79
C TRP A 44 -16.37 7.80 38.18
N PRO A 45 -17.03 7.87 39.34
CA PRO A 45 -18.10 6.91 39.67
C PRO A 45 -19.23 7.06 38.64
N LEU A 46 -19.93 5.96 38.36
CA LEU A 46 -20.92 5.90 37.27
C LEU A 46 -21.95 7.04 37.34
N ASP A 47 -22.45 7.36 38.53
CA ASP A 47 -23.44 8.42 38.74
C ASP A 47 -22.90 9.83 38.44
N ARG A 48 -21.57 10.04 38.52
CA ARG A 48 -20.96 11.30 38.13
C ARG A 48 -21.19 11.64 36.66
N ILE A 49 -21.38 10.64 35.80
CA ILE A 49 -21.71 10.86 34.38
C ILE A 49 -22.96 11.74 34.23
N LEU A 50 -23.97 11.54 35.10
CA LEU A 50 -25.20 12.33 35.04
C LEU A 50 -25.05 13.77 35.56
N THR A 51 -24.10 14.00 36.46
CA THR A 51 -23.94 15.30 37.15
C THR A 51 -22.84 16.17 36.55
N MET A 52 -21.91 15.59 35.73
CA MET A 52 -20.82 16.35 35.16
C MET A 52 -21.31 17.47 34.21
N SER A 53 -20.58 18.56 34.19
CA SER A 53 -20.77 19.66 33.23
C SER A 53 -20.20 19.29 31.88
N ILE A 54 -20.55 20.05 30.83
CA ILE A 54 -20.01 19.81 29.47
C ILE A 54 -18.50 20.02 29.43
N ASP A 55 -17.95 20.94 30.20
CA ASP A 55 -16.50 21.20 30.26
C ASP A 55 -15.74 20.10 30.99
N GLU A 56 -16.39 19.41 31.95
CA GLU A 56 -15.85 18.18 32.54
C GLU A 56 -15.92 16.98 31.60
N TYR A 57 -16.80 17.02 30.61
CA TYR A 57 -16.94 15.92 29.66
C TYR A 57 -16.02 16.03 28.44
N VAL A 58 -16.03 17.18 27.73
CA VAL A 58 -15.46 17.29 26.38
C VAL A 58 -13.94 17.25 26.32
N ILE A 59 -13.42 16.70 25.26
CA ILE A 59 -12.02 16.79 24.87
C ILE A 59 -11.81 18.01 23.95
N GLY A 60 -10.64 18.65 24.06
CA GLY A 60 -10.17 19.68 23.12
C GLY A 60 -10.32 21.12 23.62
N LYS A 61 -10.88 21.36 24.81
CA LYS A 61 -11.02 22.69 25.42
C LYS A 61 -9.85 22.94 26.39
N GLY A 62 -8.88 23.78 25.96
CA GLY A 62 -7.70 24.13 26.73
C GLY A 62 -6.53 23.15 26.64
N ALA A 63 -5.33 23.60 27.00
CA ALA A 63 -4.09 22.85 26.88
C ALA A 63 -3.90 21.70 27.90
N GLN A 64 -4.64 21.70 29.01
CA GLN A 64 -4.60 20.68 30.07
C GLN A 64 -6.03 20.44 30.56
N SER A 65 -6.73 19.61 29.84
CA SER A 65 -8.10 19.23 30.21
C SER A 65 -8.04 17.96 31.07
N ASN A 66 -8.54 18.04 32.30
CA ASN A 66 -8.85 16.86 33.14
C ASN A 66 -10.28 16.35 32.87
N SER A 67 -10.81 16.57 31.67
CA SER A 67 -12.15 16.14 31.31
C SER A 67 -12.22 14.62 31.20
N PHE A 68 -13.44 14.08 31.34
CA PHE A 68 -13.70 12.66 31.23
C PHE A 68 -13.15 12.09 29.91
N CYS A 69 -13.54 12.64 28.77
CA CYS A 69 -13.07 12.15 27.46
C CYS A 69 -11.56 12.30 27.26
N TYR A 70 -10.94 13.35 27.79
CA TYR A 70 -9.50 13.52 27.74
C TYR A 70 -8.78 12.48 28.60
N SER A 71 -9.30 12.21 29.81
CA SER A 71 -8.76 11.19 30.72
C SER A 71 -8.72 9.81 30.09
N LEU A 72 -9.75 9.44 29.30
CA LEU A 72 -9.82 8.16 28.58
C LEU A 72 -8.83 8.08 27.41
N GLU A 73 -8.67 9.17 26.64
CA GLU A 73 -7.91 9.11 25.39
C GLU A 73 -6.44 9.48 25.54
N ARG A 74 -6.12 10.50 26.32
CA ARG A 74 -4.79 11.14 26.39
C ARG A 74 -4.28 11.39 27.80
N GLY A 75 -5.17 11.36 28.80
CA GLY A 75 -4.87 11.68 30.19
C GLY A 75 -4.35 10.50 31.00
N LYS A 76 -4.48 10.63 32.33
CA LYS A 76 -3.99 9.71 33.35
C LYS A 76 -4.42 8.25 33.10
N TYR A 77 -5.64 8.05 32.59
CA TYR A 77 -6.24 6.71 32.44
C TYR A 77 -6.15 6.15 31.02
N LYS A 78 -5.39 6.80 30.12
CA LYS A 78 -5.22 6.36 28.73
C LYS A 78 -4.91 4.86 28.60
N SER A 79 -4.13 4.33 29.50
CA SER A 79 -3.70 2.93 29.48
C SER A 79 -4.82 1.93 29.78
N LEU A 80 -5.81 2.31 30.60
CA LEU A 80 -7.02 1.50 30.84
C LEU A 80 -7.93 1.40 29.59
N PHE A 81 -7.80 2.36 28.67
CA PHE A 81 -8.66 2.50 27.51
C PHE A 81 -7.89 2.31 26.18
N MET A 82 -6.79 1.58 26.20
CA MET A 82 -6.01 1.31 24.99
C MET A 82 -6.88 0.76 23.86
N GLY A 83 -6.65 1.27 22.64
CA GLY A 83 -7.41 0.88 21.44
C GLY A 83 -8.61 1.80 21.12
N ILE A 84 -8.95 2.77 21.97
CA ILE A 84 -9.95 3.81 21.60
C ILE A 84 -9.31 5.03 20.90
N GLY A 85 -7.98 5.12 20.81
CA GLY A 85 -7.24 6.25 20.24
C GLY A 85 -7.43 6.46 18.73
N GLY A 86 -7.94 5.47 18.01
CA GLY A 86 -8.27 5.60 16.59
C GLY A 86 -9.57 6.39 16.37
N GLY A 87 -9.62 7.19 15.28
CA GLY A 87 -10.75 8.07 15.00
C GLY A 87 -10.68 9.43 15.73
N GLY A 88 -11.36 10.43 15.22
CA GLY A 88 -11.38 11.78 15.80
C GLY A 88 -12.13 11.85 17.12
N SER A 89 -12.12 13.03 17.76
CA SER A 89 -12.85 13.32 19.00
C SER A 89 -14.38 13.14 18.90
N SER A 90 -14.90 13.04 17.68
CA SER A 90 -16.32 12.76 17.35
C SER A 90 -16.86 11.45 17.94
N LYS A 91 -15.99 10.48 18.25
CA LYS A 91 -16.37 9.20 18.90
C LYS A 91 -17.02 9.37 20.28
N PHE A 92 -16.81 10.50 20.92
CA PHE A 92 -17.42 10.83 22.20
C PHE A 92 -18.77 11.57 22.07
N GLY A 93 -19.26 11.79 20.86
CA GLY A 93 -20.55 12.41 20.59
C GLY A 93 -20.49 13.93 20.51
N ILE A 94 -20.09 14.59 21.56
CA ILE A 94 -19.87 16.04 21.61
C ILE A 94 -18.40 16.29 21.95
N TYR A 95 -17.76 17.22 21.22
CA TYR A 95 -16.38 17.62 21.46
C TYR A 95 -16.18 19.13 21.17
N TRP A 96 -15.15 19.71 21.76
CA TRP A 96 -14.76 21.09 21.50
C TRP A 96 -13.79 21.15 20.32
N ASN A 97 -14.04 22.06 19.38
CA ASN A 97 -13.13 22.33 18.28
C ASN A 97 -12.42 23.67 18.53
N GLU A 98 -11.14 23.60 18.84
CA GLU A 98 -10.32 24.76 19.20
C GLU A 98 -10.15 25.76 18.06
N LYS A 99 -10.14 25.29 16.79
CA LYS A 99 -10.01 26.16 15.62
C LYS A 99 -11.26 27.02 15.37
N THR A 100 -12.45 26.43 15.55
CA THR A 100 -13.73 27.11 15.33
C THR A 100 -14.31 27.68 16.61
N LYS A 101 -13.67 27.47 17.78
CA LYS A 101 -14.14 27.87 19.10
C LYS A 101 -15.60 27.51 19.33
N SER A 102 -15.97 26.28 19.00
CA SER A 102 -17.36 25.81 19.07
C SER A 102 -17.46 24.32 19.45
N TYR A 103 -18.58 23.97 20.06
CA TYR A 103 -18.94 22.56 20.27
C TYR A 103 -19.43 21.94 18.96
N LYS A 104 -19.00 20.73 18.68
CA LYS A 104 -19.38 19.98 17.49
C LYS A 104 -19.92 18.60 17.86
N ASP A 105 -20.83 18.10 17.03
CA ASP A 105 -21.36 16.74 17.12
C ASP A 105 -20.48 15.73 16.36
N GLN A 106 -20.90 14.47 16.37
CA GLN A 106 -20.19 13.37 15.66
C GLN A 106 -20.09 13.57 14.14
N ALA A 107 -21.02 14.36 13.54
CA ALA A 107 -20.99 14.68 12.11
C ALA A 107 -20.15 15.95 11.81
N ASN A 108 -19.39 16.45 12.78
CA ASN A 108 -18.61 17.67 12.72
C ASN A 108 -19.44 18.96 12.54
N LYS A 109 -20.75 18.92 12.78
CA LYS A 109 -21.62 20.08 12.73
C LYS A 109 -21.52 20.87 14.03
N VAL A 110 -21.55 22.18 13.93
CA VAL A 110 -21.58 23.08 15.10
C VAL A 110 -22.93 22.93 15.81
N ILE A 111 -22.87 22.76 17.13
CA ILE A 111 -24.06 22.72 18.00
C ILE A 111 -24.34 24.17 18.48
N PRO A 112 -25.52 24.71 18.18
CA PRO A 112 -25.92 26.01 18.73
C PRO A 112 -25.93 26.01 20.27
N LEU A 113 -25.48 27.10 20.91
CA LEU A 113 -25.44 27.17 22.37
C LEU A 113 -26.84 27.01 23.00
N SER A 114 -27.89 27.42 22.29
CA SER A 114 -29.28 27.24 22.73
C SER A 114 -29.74 25.77 22.79
N GLU A 115 -29.08 24.87 22.06
CA GLU A 115 -29.41 23.47 22.02
C GLU A 115 -28.44 22.60 22.83
N LEU A 116 -27.30 23.17 23.22
CA LEU A 116 -26.18 22.45 23.79
C LEU A 116 -26.56 21.68 25.06
N ASP A 117 -27.24 22.34 26.01
CA ASP A 117 -27.61 21.75 27.29
C ASP A 117 -28.58 20.57 27.11
N HIS A 118 -29.55 20.71 26.20
CA HIS A 118 -30.50 19.64 25.90
C HIS A 118 -29.79 18.43 25.27
N ARG A 119 -28.94 18.67 24.27
CA ARG A 119 -28.20 17.62 23.60
C ARG A 119 -27.19 16.94 24.51
N PHE A 120 -26.52 17.71 25.36
CA PHE A 120 -25.56 17.16 26.32
C PHE A 120 -26.26 16.34 27.40
N THR A 121 -27.41 16.79 27.89
CA THR A 121 -28.22 16.03 28.85
C THR A 121 -28.63 14.69 28.27
N LYS A 122 -29.09 14.66 27.02
CA LYS A 122 -29.40 13.39 26.32
C LYS A 122 -28.17 12.52 26.22
N LEU A 123 -27.05 13.05 25.73
CA LEU A 123 -25.82 12.30 25.53
C LEU A 123 -25.33 11.61 26.81
N LYS A 124 -25.26 12.34 27.93
CA LYS A 124 -24.80 11.77 29.21
C LYS A 124 -25.80 10.76 29.80
N THR A 125 -27.08 10.96 29.59
CA THR A 125 -28.12 9.99 29.97
C THR A 125 -27.96 8.70 29.16
N ASP A 126 -27.81 8.81 27.86
CA ASP A 126 -27.56 7.67 26.95
C ASP A 126 -26.30 6.88 27.33
N LEU A 127 -25.21 7.58 27.69
CA LEU A 127 -23.97 6.96 28.14
C LEU A 127 -24.16 6.23 29.48
N TYR A 128 -24.80 6.87 30.42
CA TYR A 128 -25.08 6.30 31.74
C TYR A 128 -25.93 5.04 31.62
N GLU A 129 -27.04 5.12 30.87
CA GLU A 129 -27.99 4.00 30.71
C GLU A 129 -27.35 2.80 30.04
N ILE A 130 -26.61 2.96 28.94
CA ILE A 130 -25.98 1.86 28.25
C ILE A 130 -24.92 1.15 29.12
N ILE A 131 -24.19 1.90 29.94
CA ILE A 131 -23.24 1.32 30.89
C ILE A 131 -24.00 0.60 32.00
N LYS A 132 -24.96 1.25 32.64
CA LYS A 132 -25.75 0.72 33.75
C LYS A 132 -26.45 -0.59 33.38
N GLU A 133 -27.19 -0.59 32.29
CA GLU A 133 -27.92 -1.78 31.83
C GLU A 133 -26.95 -2.90 31.40
N GLY A 134 -25.82 -2.51 30.78
CA GLY A 134 -24.80 -3.47 30.35
C GLY A 134 -24.10 -4.17 31.51
N ILE A 135 -23.67 -3.46 32.56
CA ILE A 135 -23.02 -4.09 33.74
C ILE A 135 -23.98 -4.96 34.55
N HIS A 136 -25.28 -4.72 34.40
CA HIS A 136 -26.32 -5.58 35.00
C HIS A 136 -26.80 -6.70 34.06
N PHE A 137 -26.12 -6.88 32.91
CA PHE A 137 -26.40 -7.94 31.92
C PHE A 137 -27.81 -7.94 31.32
N LYS A 138 -28.48 -6.79 31.26
CA LYS A 138 -29.84 -6.65 30.73
C LYS A 138 -29.82 -6.40 29.21
N PHE A 139 -29.27 -7.33 28.45
CA PHE A 139 -29.10 -7.18 26.99
C PHE A 139 -30.41 -7.38 26.21
N ASP A 140 -31.50 -7.78 26.83
CA ASP A 140 -32.84 -7.77 26.31
C ASP A 140 -33.48 -6.37 26.28
N ASN A 141 -32.89 -5.41 26.99
CA ASN A 141 -33.33 -4.01 26.94
C ASN A 141 -33.24 -3.46 25.51
N PRO A 142 -34.28 -2.75 25.02
CA PRO A 142 -34.28 -2.14 23.67
C PRO A 142 -33.11 -1.22 23.38
N ILE A 143 -32.41 -0.70 24.39
CA ILE A 143 -31.21 0.11 24.24
C ILE A 143 -30.08 -0.65 23.49
N PHE A 144 -30.05 -1.98 23.58
CA PHE A 144 -29.05 -2.83 22.91
C PHE A 144 -29.47 -3.32 21.52
N ASP A 145 -30.68 -2.96 21.04
CA ASP A 145 -31.07 -3.25 19.66
C ASP A 145 -30.32 -2.33 18.68
N MET A 146 -29.30 -2.87 18.02
CA MET A 146 -28.45 -2.14 17.07
C MET A 146 -29.20 -1.46 15.92
N LYS A 147 -30.43 -1.90 15.63
CA LYS A 147 -31.25 -1.37 14.52
C LYS A 147 -32.30 -0.35 14.95
N LYS A 148 -32.78 -0.44 16.18
CA LYS A 148 -33.94 0.33 16.67
C LYS A 148 -33.57 1.30 17.78
N SER A 149 -32.47 1.09 18.48
CA SER A 149 -32.07 1.94 19.60
C SER A 149 -31.79 3.36 19.16
N THR A 150 -32.26 4.34 19.92
CA THR A 150 -31.97 5.77 19.77
C THR A 150 -30.83 6.22 20.66
N ASN A 151 -30.20 5.31 21.40
CA ASN A 151 -29.05 5.62 22.24
C ASN A 151 -27.84 5.97 21.39
N GLU A 152 -27.26 7.14 21.64
CA GLU A 152 -26.15 7.66 20.83
C GLU A 152 -24.87 6.84 20.93
N PHE A 153 -24.72 5.98 21.94
CA PHE A 153 -23.53 5.16 22.16
C PHE A 153 -23.63 3.74 21.64
N ILE A 154 -24.81 3.27 21.22
CA ILE A 154 -25.00 1.88 20.80
C ILE A 154 -24.04 1.45 19.68
N GLY A 155 -23.78 2.32 18.72
CA GLY A 155 -22.84 2.07 17.61
C GLY A 155 -21.36 2.33 17.93
N ARG A 156 -21.03 2.81 19.14
CA ARG A 156 -19.65 3.15 19.56
C ARG A 156 -19.00 2.04 20.37
N SER A 157 -19.02 0.84 19.82
CA SER A 157 -18.65 -0.39 20.53
C SER A 157 -17.23 -0.34 21.12
N ALA A 158 -16.27 0.33 20.50
CA ALA A 158 -14.92 0.48 21.03
C ALA A 158 -14.88 1.23 22.36
N VAL A 159 -15.70 2.29 22.53
CA VAL A 159 -15.77 3.08 23.76
C VAL A 159 -16.60 2.35 24.81
N VAL A 160 -17.81 1.91 24.43
CA VAL A 160 -18.73 1.27 25.37
C VAL A 160 -18.18 -0.03 25.92
N THR A 161 -17.57 -0.88 25.09
CA THR A 161 -16.96 -2.15 25.56
C THR A 161 -15.88 -1.90 26.62
N LYS A 162 -15.04 -0.88 26.45
CA LYS A 162 -14.04 -0.52 27.44
C LYS A 162 -14.64 -0.01 28.75
N LEU A 163 -15.65 0.83 28.65
CA LEU A 163 -16.38 1.32 29.84
C LEU A 163 -17.08 0.17 30.58
N LEU A 164 -17.73 -0.75 29.85
CA LEU A 164 -18.31 -1.95 30.45
C LEU A 164 -17.25 -2.81 31.17
N CYS A 165 -16.08 -2.99 30.55
CA CYS A 165 -14.97 -3.72 31.16
C CYS A 165 -14.49 -3.06 32.48
N ILE A 166 -14.41 -1.72 32.52
CA ILE A 166 -13.91 -0.97 33.69
C ILE A 166 -14.95 -0.87 34.80
N TYR A 167 -16.24 -0.62 34.46
CA TYR A 167 -17.30 -0.46 35.44
C TYR A 167 -17.90 -1.78 35.94
N SER A 168 -17.68 -2.92 35.21
CA SER A 168 -18.20 -4.21 35.65
C SER A 168 -17.41 -4.80 36.81
N GLU A 169 -18.12 -5.51 37.68
CA GLU A 169 -17.50 -6.33 38.70
C GLU A 169 -16.89 -7.62 38.10
N ASN A 170 -15.86 -8.16 38.73
CA ASN A 170 -15.25 -9.46 38.41
C ASN A 170 -14.82 -9.62 36.92
N HIS A 171 -14.42 -8.53 36.27
CA HIS A 171 -13.95 -8.56 34.87
C HIS A 171 -14.91 -9.33 33.94
N SER A 172 -16.21 -9.01 34.02
CA SER A 172 -17.26 -9.70 33.28
C SER A 172 -17.29 -9.38 31.77
N PHE A 173 -16.38 -8.52 31.30
CA PHE A 173 -16.21 -8.15 29.90
C PHE A 173 -14.74 -8.15 29.51
N LEU A 174 -14.47 -8.59 28.27
CA LEU A 174 -13.15 -8.47 27.68
C LEU A 174 -12.90 -7.02 27.24
N GLY A 175 -11.69 -6.52 27.44
CA GLY A 175 -11.28 -5.20 26.98
C GLY A 175 -11.07 -5.09 25.46
N VAL A 176 -11.70 -5.93 24.64
CA VAL A 176 -11.56 -5.98 23.18
C VAL A 176 -12.87 -5.66 22.48
N ASN A 177 -12.77 -4.99 21.32
CA ASN A 177 -13.94 -4.68 20.50
C ASN A 177 -14.32 -5.88 19.64
N MET A 178 -15.52 -6.43 19.86
CA MET A 178 -16.04 -7.61 19.13
C MET A 178 -16.33 -7.36 17.65
N ASN A 179 -16.48 -6.10 17.23
CA ASN A 179 -16.67 -5.77 15.82
C ASN A 179 -15.36 -5.83 15.02
N SER A 180 -14.23 -5.87 15.69
CA SER A 180 -12.93 -6.14 15.04
C SER A 180 -12.72 -7.64 14.90
N GLN A 181 -12.15 -8.06 13.77
CA GLN A 181 -11.78 -9.47 13.52
C GLN A 181 -12.96 -10.44 13.57
N ASN A 182 -14.09 -10.07 12.98
CA ASN A 182 -15.32 -10.86 12.99
C ASN A 182 -15.15 -12.31 12.49
N GLU A 183 -14.28 -12.55 11.51
CA GLU A 183 -14.03 -13.89 11.00
C GLU A 183 -13.37 -14.78 12.06
N PHE A 184 -12.37 -14.25 12.78
CA PHE A 184 -11.74 -14.95 13.91
C PHE A 184 -12.77 -15.33 14.99
N TRP A 185 -13.62 -14.38 15.42
CA TRP A 185 -14.64 -14.64 16.44
C TRP A 185 -15.69 -15.66 15.97
N ASN A 186 -16.07 -15.64 14.68
CA ASN A 186 -17.01 -16.60 14.11
C ASN A 186 -16.46 -18.02 14.11
N ARG A 187 -15.15 -18.18 13.95
CA ARG A 187 -14.48 -19.49 13.98
C ARG A 187 -14.27 -19.98 15.41
N LEU A 188 -13.83 -19.09 16.30
CA LEU A 188 -13.57 -19.44 17.70
C LEU A 188 -14.85 -19.87 18.41
N ILE A 189 -15.99 -19.21 18.12
CA ILE A 189 -17.29 -19.47 18.75
C ILE A 189 -18.36 -19.52 17.64
N PRO A 190 -18.47 -20.66 16.92
CA PRO A 190 -19.42 -20.81 15.80
C PRO A 190 -20.89 -20.62 16.18
N GLN A 191 -21.26 -20.96 17.43
CA GLN A 191 -22.62 -20.84 17.96
C GLN A 191 -22.89 -19.51 18.65
N ARG A 192 -22.10 -18.50 18.34
CA ARG A 192 -22.23 -17.16 18.90
C ARG A 192 -23.64 -16.63 18.74
N ASN A 193 -24.24 -16.18 19.85
CA ASN A 193 -25.57 -15.58 19.86
C ASN A 193 -25.61 -14.39 18.88
N GLN A 194 -26.71 -14.26 18.14
CA GLN A 194 -26.96 -13.15 17.21
C GLN A 194 -27.22 -11.81 17.93
N GLY A 195 -27.20 -11.78 19.27
CA GLY A 195 -27.22 -10.56 20.09
C GLY A 195 -26.06 -9.61 19.78
N GLY A 196 -26.20 -8.35 20.09
CA GLY A 196 -25.19 -7.31 19.79
C GLY A 196 -23.79 -7.59 20.39
N PRO A 197 -22.79 -6.77 20.04
CA PRO A 197 -21.38 -7.02 20.40
C PRO A 197 -21.12 -7.06 21.90
N TYR A 198 -21.94 -6.43 22.70
CA TYR A 198 -21.80 -6.39 24.16
C TYR A 198 -22.21 -7.69 24.82
N LEU A 199 -23.35 -8.27 24.41
CA LEU A 199 -23.78 -9.60 24.85
C LEU A 199 -22.75 -10.66 24.47
N GLN A 200 -22.29 -10.64 23.22
CA GLN A 200 -21.29 -11.58 22.73
C GLN A 200 -19.99 -11.51 23.55
N ASN A 201 -19.54 -10.30 23.88
CA ASN A 201 -18.34 -10.10 24.69
C ASN A 201 -18.49 -10.73 26.09
N ASN A 202 -19.64 -10.50 26.74
CA ASN A 202 -19.92 -11.07 28.05
C ASN A 202 -20.05 -12.61 28.03
N GLU A 203 -20.72 -13.17 27.01
CA GLU A 203 -20.86 -14.63 26.85
C GLU A 203 -19.53 -15.30 26.63
N ILE A 204 -18.61 -14.70 25.85
CA ILE A 204 -17.25 -15.20 25.68
C ILE A 204 -16.51 -15.20 27.01
N CYS A 205 -16.58 -14.11 27.76
CA CYS A 205 -15.95 -14.02 29.07
C CYS A 205 -16.44 -15.12 30.02
N LYS A 206 -17.75 -15.34 30.08
CA LYS A 206 -18.36 -16.42 30.88
C LYS A 206 -17.95 -17.81 30.41
N LEU A 207 -17.90 -18.04 29.10
CA LEU A 207 -17.49 -19.32 28.53
C LEU A 207 -16.06 -19.70 28.95
N PHE A 208 -15.12 -18.76 28.81
CA PHE A 208 -13.74 -18.99 29.21
C PHE A 208 -13.57 -19.17 30.72
N SER A 209 -14.24 -18.35 31.53
CA SER A 209 -14.20 -18.50 32.99
C SER A 209 -14.75 -19.84 33.48
N LYS A 210 -15.70 -20.42 32.73
CA LYS A 210 -16.24 -21.76 33.03
C LYS A 210 -15.33 -22.89 32.55
N THR A 211 -14.74 -22.74 31.36
CA THR A 211 -13.99 -23.82 30.70
C THR A 211 -12.54 -23.86 31.17
N TYR A 212 -11.93 -22.70 31.39
CA TYR A 212 -10.52 -22.53 31.76
C TYR A 212 -10.39 -21.52 32.92
N PRO A 213 -10.80 -21.89 34.14
CA PRO A 213 -10.86 -20.98 35.29
C PRO A 213 -9.49 -20.43 35.72
N GLU A 214 -8.39 -21.06 35.29
CA GLU A 214 -7.01 -20.59 35.53
C GLU A 214 -6.60 -19.43 34.61
N LEU A 215 -7.37 -19.14 33.55
CA LEU A 215 -7.18 -17.94 32.74
C LEU A 215 -7.78 -16.74 33.45
N GLU A 216 -6.94 -15.85 33.92
CA GLU A 216 -7.38 -14.62 34.55
C GLU A 216 -8.24 -13.79 33.58
N SER A 217 -9.53 -13.61 33.88
CA SER A 217 -10.49 -12.89 33.04
C SER A 217 -9.98 -11.47 32.68
N SER A 218 -9.24 -10.84 33.60
CA SER A 218 -8.62 -9.54 33.40
C SER A 218 -7.63 -9.50 32.23
N MET A 219 -6.89 -10.57 31.98
CA MET A 219 -5.88 -10.67 30.91
C MET A 219 -6.38 -11.38 29.66
N LEU A 220 -7.50 -12.08 29.75
CA LEU A 220 -8.04 -12.92 28.67
C LEU A 220 -8.22 -12.15 27.35
N GLY A 221 -8.68 -10.90 27.42
CA GLY A 221 -8.84 -10.06 26.24
C GLY A 221 -7.53 -9.81 25.49
N SER A 222 -6.41 -9.64 26.24
CA SER A 222 -5.07 -9.50 25.64
C SER A 222 -4.61 -10.80 24.98
N PHE A 223 -4.78 -11.92 25.65
CA PHE A 223 -4.38 -13.23 25.13
C PHE A 223 -5.14 -13.57 23.84
N LEU A 224 -6.44 -13.36 23.82
CA LEU A 224 -7.27 -13.57 22.61
C LEU A 224 -6.89 -12.62 21.46
N PHE A 225 -6.51 -11.39 21.77
CA PHE A 225 -6.06 -10.44 20.76
C PHE A 225 -4.73 -10.85 20.13
N GLU A 226 -3.75 -11.32 20.94
CA GLU A 226 -2.48 -11.82 20.41
C GLU A 226 -2.67 -13.11 19.60
N TYR A 227 -3.51 -14.03 20.06
CA TYR A 227 -3.84 -15.24 19.31
C TYR A 227 -4.50 -14.92 17.96
N SER A 228 -5.36 -13.91 17.92
CA SER A 228 -6.00 -13.49 16.67
C SER A 228 -5.03 -12.91 15.66
N LYS A 229 -3.97 -12.24 16.10
CA LYS A 229 -2.88 -11.78 15.22
C LYS A 229 -2.10 -12.96 14.64
N ASP A 230 -1.65 -13.88 15.49
CA ASP A 230 -0.94 -15.08 15.06
C ASP A 230 -1.78 -15.91 14.06
N PHE A 231 -3.10 -15.93 14.25
CA PHE A 231 -4.05 -16.57 13.35
C PHE A 231 -4.13 -15.86 11.98
N ILE A 232 -4.28 -14.53 11.97
CA ILE A 232 -4.34 -13.73 10.75
C ILE A 232 -3.02 -13.82 9.98
N ASP A 233 -1.89 -13.69 10.67
CA ASP A 233 -0.57 -13.79 10.08
C ASP A 233 -0.27 -15.17 9.51
N SER A 234 -0.80 -16.23 10.15
CA SER A 234 -0.63 -17.60 9.66
C SER A 234 -1.56 -17.93 8.49
N ASP A 235 -2.79 -17.42 8.47
CA ASP A 235 -3.69 -17.57 7.33
C ASP A 235 -3.14 -16.83 6.10
N ASN A 236 -2.64 -15.61 6.29
CA ASN A 236 -1.99 -14.86 5.21
C ASN A 236 -0.77 -15.60 4.65
N ARG A 237 0.10 -16.16 5.51
CA ARG A 237 1.24 -16.98 5.07
C ARG A 237 0.80 -18.25 4.34
N GLN A 238 -0.26 -18.93 4.80
CA GLN A 238 -0.78 -20.13 4.13
C GLN A 238 -1.46 -19.81 2.79
N GLU A 239 -2.13 -18.67 2.67
CA GLU A 239 -2.66 -18.19 1.39
C GLU A 239 -1.53 -17.81 0.44
N GLU A 240 -0.47 -17.17 0.93
CA GLU A 240 0.76 -16.91 0.17
C GLU A 240 1.46 -18.21 -0.26
N GLU A 241 1.62 -19.17 0.65
CA GLU A 241 2.22 -20.47 0.33
C GLU A 241 1.38 -21.30 -0.65
N GLN A 242 0.05 -21.21 -0.57
CA GLN A 242 -0.85 -21.89 -1.51
C GLN A 242 -0.88 -21.21 -2.88
N MET A 243 -0.85 -19.88 -2.92
CA MET A 243 -0.69 -19.12 -4.16
C MET A 243 0.66 -19.42 -4.81
N HIS A 244 1.73 -19.57 -4.01
CA HIS A 244 3.06 -19.97 -4.47
C HIS A 244 3.13 -21.43 -4.95
N ALA A 245 2.34 -22.32 -4.37
CA ALA A 245 2.29 -23.74 -4.80
C ALA A 245 1.48 -23.95 -6.09
N GLN A 246 0.55 -23.05 -6.42
CA GLN A 246 -0.19 -23.08 -7.70
C GLN A 246 0.60 -22.46 -8.85
N ILE A 247 1.49 -21.49 -8.57
CA ILE A 247 2.41 -20.92 -9.55
C ILE A 247 3.74 -21.67 -9.36
N ASN A 248 4.14 -22.43 -10.36
CA ASN A 248 5.39 -23.21 -10.34
C ASN A 248 6.60 -22.26 -10.49
N LEU A 249 6.80 -21.36 -9.50
CA LEU A 249 7.87 -20.37 -9.52
C LEU A 249 9.22 -21.06 -9.31
N GLN A 250 10.08 -20.97 -10.32
CA GLN A 250 11.41 -21.56 -10.32
C GLN A 250 12.41 -20.69 -9.53
N HIS A 251 12.29 -19.37 -9.65
CA HIS A 251 13.27 -18.47 -9.07
C HIS A 251 12.92 -18.03 -7.63
N PRO A 252 13.83 -18.17 -6.64
CA PRO A 252 13.56 -17.81 -5.24
C PRO A 252 13.17 -16.35 -5.02
N LEU A 253 13.71 -15.42 -5.84
CA LEU A 253 13.43 -13.98 -5.73
C LEU A 253 12.04 -13.59 -6.23
N SER A 254 11.42 -14.40 -7.10
CA SER A 254 10.02 -14.22 -7.48
C SER A 254 9.08 -14.34 -6.27
N ARG A 255 9.33 -15.31 -5.40
CA ARG A 255 8.61 -15.48 -4.13
C ARG A 255 8.89 -14.31 -3.19
N THR A 256 10.14 -13.86 -3.14
CA THR A 256 10.53 -12.70 -2.33
C THR A 256 9.79 -11.44 -2.77
N LEU A 257 9.67 -11.19 -4.08
CA LEU A 257 8.96 -10.04 -4.62
C LEU A 257 7.45 -10.12 -4.34
N LEU A 258 6.83 -11.28 -4.48
CA LEU A 258 5.41 -11.47 -4.16
C LEU A 258 5.11 -11.11 -2.70
N SER A 259 5.96 -11.51 -1.77
CA SER A 259 5.76 -11.24 -0.34
C SER A 259 6.07 -9.79 0.05
N SER A 260 7.08 -9.16 -0.57
CA SER A 260 7.52 -7.81 -0.21
C SER A 260 6.91 -6.69 -1.05
N LYS A 261 6.26 -7.01 -2.18
CA LYS A 261 5.75 -6.07 -3.21
C LYS A 261 6.84 -5.23 -3.87
N ASN A 262 7.92 -4.89 -3.17
CA ASN A 262 9.00 -4.04 -3.65
C ASN A 262 10.36 -4.68 -3.36
N LEU A 263 11.21 -4.80 -4.37
CA LEU A 263 12.52 -5.42 -4.30
C LEU A 263 13.59 -4.50 -4.87
N ILE A 264 14.73 -4.39 -4.22
CA ILE A 264 15.94 -3.78 -4.78
C ILE A 264 17.00 -4.86 -4.97
N LEU A 265 17.44 -5.03 -6.20
CA LEU A 265 18.59 -5.85 -6.56
C LEU A 265 19.83 -4.93 -6.55
N ARG A 266 20.72 -5.15 -5.59
CA ARG A 266 21.94 -4.35 -5.46
C ARG A 266 23.19 -5.22 -5.66
N GLY A 267 24.31 -4.62 -5.99
CA GLY A 267 25.59 -5.31 -6.13
C GLY A 267 26.54 -4.62 -7.10
N ALA A 268 27.68 -5.25 -7.32
CA ALA A 268 28.72 -4.74 -8.20
C ALA A 268 28.25 -4.59 -9.67
N PRO A 269 28.90 -3.73 -10.47
CA PRO A 269 28.62 -3.60 -11.89
C PRO A 269 28.79 -4.93 -12.64
N GLY A 270 27.91 -5.17 -13.61
CA GLY A 270 28.01 -6.37 -14.45
C GLY A 270 27.58 -7.68 -13.80
N THR A 271 26.97 -7.66 -12.61
CA THR A 271 26.44 -8.87 -11.95
C THR A 271 25.08 -9.35 -12.52
N GLY A 272 24.56 -8.75 -13.60
CA GLY A 272 23.34 -9.22 -14.25
C GLY A 272 22.04 -8.81 -13.57
N LYS A 273 22.03 -7.78 -12.70
CA LYS A 273 20.85 -7.32 -11.94
C LYS A 273 19.63 -7.01 -12.82
N THR A 274 19.85 -6.26 -13.91
CA THR A 274 18.78 -5.88 -14.84
C THR A 274 18.24 -7.09 -15.60
N TYR A 275 19.11 -8.02 -15.98
CA TYR A 275 18.71 -9.29 -16.59
C TYR A 275 17.84 -10.08 -15.63
N LEU A 276 18.29 -10.28 -14.40
CA LEU A 276 17.57 -10.97 -13.35
C LEU A 276 16.21 -10.32 -13.04
N ALA A 277 16.15 -8.98 -13.01
CA ALA A 277 14.88 -8.26 -12.83
C ALA A 277 13.87 -8.60 -13.94
N LYS A 278 14.34 -8.67 -15.19
CA LYS A 278 13.49 -9.03 -16.35
C LYS A 278 13.04 -10.49 -16.29
N GLU A 279 13.89 -11.41 -15.87
CA GLU A 279 13.53 -12.84 -15.72
C GLU A 279 12.48 -13.02 -14.62
N ILE A 280 12.64 -12.36 -13.47
CA ILE A 280 11.64 -12.36 -12.39
C ILE A 280 10.31 -11.78 -12.90
N ALA A 281 10.35 -10.68 -13.65
CA ALA A 281 9.15 -10.07 -14.20
C ALA A 281 8.44 -11.01 -15.20
N LYS A 282 9.17 -11.62 -16.12
CA LYS A 282 8.62 -12.60 -17.07
C LYS A 282 8.00 -13.80 -16.37
N GLU A 283 8.66 -14.34 -15.33
CA GLU A 283 8.11 -15.46 -14.56
C GLU A 283 6.77 -15.09 -13.90
N LEU A 284 6.67 -13.90 -13.29
CA LEU A 284 5.46 -13.46 -12.58
C LEU A 284 4.30 -13.09 -13.51
N THR A 285 4.59 -12.63 -14.72
CA THR A 285 3.58 -12.23 -15.71
C THR A 285 3.26 -13.31 -16.74
N GLY A 286 3.92 -14.50 -16.62
CA GLY A 286 3.81 -15.55 -17.63
C GLY A 286 4.37 -15.14 -18.99
N GLY A 287 5.31 -14.19 -19.03
CA GLY A 287 5.93 -13.66 -20.24
C GLY A 287 5.10 -12.60 -20.98
N ASN A 288 4.01 -12.11 -20.37
CA ASN A 288 3.20 -11.05 -20.98
C ASN A 288 3.88 -9.70 -20.82
N GLU A 289 4.42 -9.18 -21.91
CA GLU A 289 5.16 -7.90 -21.92
C GLU A 289 4.28 -6.68 -21.62
N ASP A 290 2.98 -6.73 -21.91
CA ASP A 290 2.04 -5.65 -21.54
C ASP A 290 1.90 -5.46 -20.03
N GLN A 291 2.28 -6.46 -19.26
CA GLN A 291 2.27 -6.47 -17.80
C GLN A 291 3.65 -6.12 -17.20
N ILE A 292 4.64 -5.80 -18.04
CA ILE A 292 6.00 -5.44 -17.61
C ILE A 292 6.28 -4.00 -18.01
N GLY A 293 6.46 -3.13 -17.01
CA GLY A 293 6.94 -1.76 -17.22
C GLY A 293 8.44 -1.69 -16.99
N PHE A 294 9.13 -0.82 -17.75
CA PHE A 294 10.57 -0.61 -17.62
C PHE A 294 10.92 0.87 -17.75
N VAL A 295 11.75 1.36 -16.85
CA VAL A 295 12.37 2.68 -16.93
C VAL A 295 13.77 2.64 -16.36
N GLN A 296 14.66 3.46 -16.92
CA GLN A 296 16.00 3.68 -16.36
C GLN A 296 16.07 5.10 -15.79
N PHE A 297 16.43 5.22 -14.51
CA PHE A 297 16.63 6.52 -13.90
C PHE A 297 17.97 7.15 -14.31
N HIS A 298 17.97 8.45 -14.40
CA HIS A 298 19.15 9.29 -14.65
C HIS A 298 19.01 10.59 -13.86
N PRO A 299 20.09 11.38 -13.66
CA PRO A 299 20.06 12.56 -12.78
C PRO A 299 19.02 13.63 -13.12
N SER A 300 18.57 13.69 -14.38
CA SER A 300 17.53 14.63 -14.82
C SER A 300 16.11 14.03 -14.84
N TYR A 301 15.93 12.78 -14.37
CA TYR A 301 14.62 12.15 -14.32
C TYR A 301 13.79 12.74 -13.19
N ASP A 302 12.54 13.10 -13.43
CA ASP A 302 11.73 13.81 -12.45
C ASP A 302 10.29 13.28 -12.31
N TYR A 303 9.52 13.94 -11.43
CA TYR A 303 8.12 13.64 -11.17
C TYR A 303 7.24 13.69 -12.43
N THR A 304 7.54 14.61 -13.34
CA THR A 304 6.71 14.80 -14.54
C THR A 304 6.85 13.69 -15.55
N ASP A 305 8.01 12.99 -15.54
CA ASP A 305 8.23 11.81 -16.38
C ASP A 305 7.60 10.56 -15.77
N PHE A 306 7.55 10.49 -14.44
CA PHE A 306 7.17 9.29 -13.71
C PHE A 306 5.70 9.25 -13.32
N VAL A 307 5.18 10.35 -12.77
CA VAL A 307 3.81 10.42 -12.24
C VAL A 307 2.89 11.18 -13.17
N GLU A 308 3.05 12.47 -13.32
CA GLU A 308 2.26 13.32 -14.22
C GLU A 308 2.89 14.71 -14.38
N GLY A 309 2.65 15.36 -15.50
CA GLY A 309 3.16 16.70 -15.74
C GLY A 309 2.55 17.42 -16.92
N LEU A 310 2.79 18.73 -16.97
CA LEU A 310 2.37 19.56 -18.11
C LEU A 310 3.34 19.37 -19.28
N ARG A 311 2.84 18.85 -20.40
CA ARG A 311 3.60 18.64 -21.62
C ARG A 311 3.15 19.59 -22.73
N PRO A 312 4.10 20.18 -23.50
CA PRO A 312 3.76 21.01 -24.63
C PRO A 312 3.16 20.14 -25.76
N VAL A 313 1.98 20.50 -26.24
CA VAL A 313 1.29 19.85 -27.35
C VAL A 313 1.06 20.88 -28.45
N SER A 314 1.45 20.57 -29.69
CA SER A 314 1.18 21.43 -30.84
C SER A 314 -0.28 21.28 -31.27
N ASN A 315 -1.01 22.39 -31.36
CA ASN A 315 -2.37 22.45 -31.89
C ASN A 315 -2.30 22.78 -33.36
N GLY A 316 -2.04 21.93 -34.29
CA GLY A 316 -2.11 22.09 -35.75
C GLY A 316 -1.93 23.49 -36.40
N ASP A 317 -2.23 24.55 -35.66
CA ASP A 317 -2.14 25.97 -36.05
C ASP A 317 -0.81 26.65 -35.66
N GLY A 318 0.18 25.87 -35.17
CA GLY A 318 1.48 26.39 -34.72
C GLY A 318 1.48 26.98 -33.29
N ALA A 319 0.38 27.00 -32.59
CA ALA A 319 0.33 27.38 -31.17
C ALA A 319 0.68 26.20 -30.27
N ILE A 320 1.47 26.47 -29.23
CA ILE A 320 1.83 25.48 -28.21
C ILE A 320 0.86 25.61 -27.04
N GLU A 321 0.17 24.53 -26.70
CA GLU A 321 -0.66 24.40 -25.52
C GLU A 321 0.00 23.43 -24.54
N PHE A 322 -0.10 23.69 -23.23
CA PHE A 322 0.36 22.75 -22.21
C PHE A 322 -0.80 21.88 -21.76
N LYS A 323 -0.65 20.56 -21.91
CA LYS A 323 -1.64 19.57 -21.45
C LYS A 323 -1.06 18.73 -20.32
N LEU A 324 -1.88 18.46 -19.31
CA LEU A 324 -1.54 17.51 -18.30
C LEU A 324 -1.55 16.10 -18.92
N GLN A 325 -0.44 15.38 -18.76
CA GLN A 325 -0.28 13.99 -19.20
C GLN A 325 0.22 13.14 -18.06
N ASP A 326 -0.27 11.90 -18.00
CA ASP A 326 0.22 10.92 -17.05
C ASP A 326 1.65 10.49 -17.42
N GLY A 327 2.47 10.29 -16.39
CA GLY A 327 3.82 9.75 -16.51
C GLY A 327 3.77 8.22 -16.62
N ILE A 328 4.91 7.63 -16.98
CA ILE A 328 5.01 6.20 -17.30
C ILE A 328 4.51 5.27 -16.20
N PHE A 329 4.77 5.59 -14.94
CA PHE A 329 4.37 4.77 -13.81
C PHE A 329 2.88 4.90 -13.50
N LYS A 330 2.34 6.11 -13.58
CA LYS A 330 0.90 6.35 -13.36
C LYS A 330 0.06 5.66 -14.42
N ASP A 331 0.45 5.77 -15.71
CA ASP A 331 -0.19 5.06 -16.82
C ASP A 331 -0.13 3.53 -16.63
N PHE A 332 1.02 3.01 -16.22
CA PHE A 332 1.18 1.59 -15.91
C PHE A 332 0.26 1.12 -14.76
N CYS A 333 0.15 1.91 -13.70
CA CYS A 333 -0.76 1.60 -12.59
C CYS A 333 -2.24 1.64 -13.02
N GLN A 334 -2.60 2.54 -13.92
CA GLN A 334 -3.95 2.59 -14.46
C GLN A 334 -4.27 1.34 -15.28
N LYS A 335 -3.36 0.89 -16.15
CA LYS A 335 -3.50 -0.38 -16.88
C LYS A 335 -3.63 -1.59 -15.93
N ALA A 336 -2.83 -1.62 -14.86
CA ALA A 336 -2.89 -2.67 -13.85
C ALA A 336 -4.24 -2.70 -13.11
N LYS A 337 -4.81 -1.52 -12.80
CA LYS A 337 -6.13 -1.37 -12.18
C LYS A 337 -7.25 -1.87 -13.09
N GLU A 338 -7.21 -1.48 -14.36
CA GLU A 338 -8.21 -1.88 -15.36
C GLU A 338 -8.18 -3.38 -15.64
N ALA A 339 -6.98 -3.97 -15.70
CA ALA A 339 -6.79 -5.39 -15.94
C ALA A 339 -7.32 -6.31 -14.82
N GLN A 340 -7.57 -5.78 -13.63
CA GLN A 340 -8.20 -6.51 -12.53
C GLN A 340 -9.70 -6.70 -12.68
N LEU A 341 -10.35 -5.95 -13.57
CA LEU A 341 -11.81 -5.95 -13.69
C LEU A 341 -12.27 -7.11 -14.58
N ILE A 342 -13.00 -8.07 -14.02
CA ILE A 342 -13.54 -9.24 -14.73
C ILE A 342 -15.06 -9.16 -14.83
N GLY A 343 -15.61 -9.67 -15.93
CA GLY A 343 -17.05 -9.86 -16.12
C GLY A 343 -17.80 -8.59 -16.49
N GLY A 344 -17.12 -7.46 -16.67
CA GLY A 344 -17.71 -6.22 -17.18
C GLY A 344 -17.81 -6.17 -18.70
N GLN A 345 -18.65 -5.30 -19.19
CA GLN A 345 -18.68 -4.90 -20.61
C GLN A 345 -18.64 -3.40 -20.68
N ASP A 346 -17.52 -2.87 -21.13
CA ASP A 346 -17.31 -1.44 -21.38
C ASP A 346 -16.43 -1.30 -22.63
N ASN A 347 -17.03 -0.81 -23.69
CA ASN A 347 -16.33 -0.46 -24.94
C ASN A 347 -16.58 0.99 -25.33
N PHE A 348 -16.78 1.84 -24.32
CA PHE A 348 -17.08 3.25 -24.55
C PHE A 348 -15.91 3.98 -25.24
N ASP A 349 -14.69 3.71 -24.85
CA ASP A 349 -13.51 4.39 -25.38
C ASP A 349 -13.33 4.07 -26.87
N GLU A 350 -13.40 2.81 -27.24
CA GLU A 350 -13.33 2.37 -28.64
C GLU A 350 -14.41 3.03 -29.52
N ALA A 351 -15.64 3.08 -29.01
CA ALA A 351 -16.75 3.69 -29.71
C ALA A 351 -16.60 5.23 -29.78
N TRP A 352 -16.12 5.85 -28.72
CA TRP A 352 -15.88 7.29 -28.64
C TRP A 352 -14.78 7.71 -29.59
N ASP A 353 -13.64 7.06 -29.57
CA ASP A 353 -12.49 7.38 -30.43
C ASP A 353 -12.84 7.18 -31.91
N SER A 354 -13.56 6.10 -32.24
CA SER A 354 -14.08 5.87 -33.60
C SER A 354 -15.03 6.98 -34.03
N TYR A 355 -15.83 7.53 -33.11
CA TYR A 355 -16.72 8.65 -33.42
C TYR A 355 -15.95 9.96 -33.61
N LEU A 356 -14.95 10.23 -32.76
CA LEU A 356 -14.10 11.42 -32.95
C LEU A 356 -13.33 11.36 -34.29
N GLU A 357 -12.78 10.21 -34.63
CA GLU A 357 -12.09 10.00 -35.90
C GLU A 357 -13.04 10.25 -37.09
N TYR A 358 -14.25 9.67 -37.00
CA TYR A 358 -15.27 9.91 -38.02
C TYR A 358 -15.56 11.42 -38.22
N ILE A 359 -15.79 12.18 -37.14
CA ILE A 359 -16.08 13.61 -37.18
C ILE A 359 -14.90 14.42 -37.77
N ASN A 360 -13.65 14.01 -37.43
CA ASN A 360 -12.45 14.72 -37.93
C ASN A 360 -12.14 14.46 -39.40
N VAL A 361 -12.55 13.29 -39.93
CA VAL A 361 -12.27 12.90 -41.34
C VAL A 361 -13.47 13.17 -42.28
N ALA A 362 -14.69 13.33 -41.73
CA ALA A 362 -15.89 13.52 -42.50
C ALA A 362 -15.85 14.84 -43.32
N GLU A 363 -16.10 14.73 -44.62
CA GLU A 363 -16.26 15.90 -45.49
C GLU A 363 -17.55 16.69 -45.21
N GLU A 364 -18.56 16.02 -44.66
CA GLU A 364 -19.85 16.60 -44.28
C GLU A 364 -19.96 16.83 -42.80
N LYS A 365 -20.63 17.91 -42.38
CA LYS A 365 -20.89 18.23 -40.97
C LYS A 365 -21.77 17.17 -40.32
N GLU A 366 -21.39 16.67 -39.17
CA GLU A 366 -22.22 15.77 -38.36
C GLU A 366 -23.29 16.56 -37.58
N TYR A 367 -24.49 16.60 -38.11
CA TYR A 367 -25.61 17.34 -37.51
C TYR A 367 -26.30 16.58 -36.41
N ILE A 368 -26.46 17.21 -35.23
CA ILE A 368 -27.26 16.69 -34.10
C ILE A 368 -28.67 17.26 -34.07
N THR A 369 -28.89 18.41 -34.73
CA THR A 369 -30.20 19.00 -34.99
C THR A 369 -30.18 19.59 -36.41
N LYS A 370 -31.31 20.17 -36.87
CA LYS A 370 -31.39 20.78 -38.21
C LYS A 370 -30.44 21.97 -38.42
N THR A 371 -29.94 22.58 -37.33
CA THR A 371 -29.15 23.83 -37.37
C THR A 371 -27.90 23.80 -36.54
N SER A 372 -27.60 22.66 -35.90
CA SER A 372 -26.40 22.49 -35.10
C SER A 372 -25.64 21.21 -35.42
N TYR A 373 -24.33 21.32 -35.50
CA TYR A 373 -23.42 20.22 -35.84
C TYR A 373 -22.29 20.08 -34.83
N LEU A 374 -21.65 18.91 -34.84
CA LEU A 374 -20.53 18.60 -33.96
C LEU A 374 -19.17 18.85 -34.61
N SER A 375 -18.22 19.27 -33.82
CA SER A 375 -16.78 19.24 -34.11
C SER A 375 -16.01 18.71 -32.91
N VAL A 376 -14.80 18.27 -33.12
CA VAL A 376 -13.90 17.85 -32.02
C VAL A 376 -13.08 19.06 -31.59
N ASN A 377 -13.04 19.34 -30.28
CA ASN A 377 -12.20 20.41 -29.75
C ASN A 377 -10.83 19.90 -29.32
N SER A 378 -9.93 20.81 -28.95
CA SER A 378 -8.55 20.50 -28.51
C SER A 378 -8.45 19.57 -27.28
N ARG A 379 -9.54 19.42 -26.52
CA ARG A 379 -9.61 18.53 -25.35
C ARG A 379 -10.21 17.16 -25.65
N GLN A 380 -10.35 16.81 -26.95
CA GLN A 380 -10.98 15.57 -27.36
C GLN A 380 -12.44 15.42 -26.88
N ASN A 381 -13.10 16.54 -26.62
CA ASN A 381 -14.54 16.60 -26.36
C ASN A 381 -15.29 17.03 -27.62
N LEU A 382 -16.59 16.75 -27.69
CA LEU A 382 -17.44 17.21 -28.75
C LEU A 382 -17.91 18.66 -28.51
N SER A 383 -17.81 19.50 -29.48
CA SER A 383 -18.33 20.87 -29.46
C SER A 383 -19.54 20.99 -30.39
N VAL A 384 -20.63 21.53 -29.87
CA VAL A 384 -21.82 21.85 -30.62
C VAL A 384 -21.63 23.22 -31.25
N ASN A 385 -21.76 23.31 -32.58
CA ASN A 385 -21.68 24.56 -33.34
C ASN A 385 -23.00 24.82 -34.04
N TYR A 386 -23.31 26.08 -34.30
CA TYR A 386 -24.53 26.49 -34.98
C TYR A 386 -24.21 27.06 -36.38
N ASP A 387 -25.05 26.76 -37.38
CA ASP A 387 -24.89 27.34 -38.72
C ASP A 387 -24.97 28.87 -38.74
N SER A 388 -25.58 29.46 -37.72
CA SER A 388 -25.66 30.91 -37.55
C SER A 388 -24.33 31.57 -37.10
N GLY A 389 -23.27 30.78 -36.82
CA GLY A 389 -21.99 31.28 -36.33
C GLY A 389 -22.00 31.70 -34.84
N VAL A 390 -23.10 31.50 -34.13
CA VAL A 390 -23.16 31.74 -32.68
C VAL A 390 -22.27 30.72 -31.96
N PRO A 391 -21.45 31.14 -30.98
CA PRO A 391 -20.65 30.21 -30.18
C PRO A 391 -21.52 29.14 -29.54
N GLY A 392 -21.14 27.88 -29.71
CA GLY A 392 -21.82 26.76 -29.14
C GLY A 392 -21.26 26.36 -27.75
N TRP A 393 -21.55 25.16 -27.34
CA TRP A 393 -21.13 24.60 -26.04
C TRP A 393 -20.49 23.25 -26.25
N SER A 394 -19.70 22.82 -25.25
CA SER A 394 -18.98 21.55 -25.31
C SER A 394 -19.77 20.45 -24.61
N ILE A 395 -19.77 19.25 -25.18
CA ILE A 395 -20.25 18.02 -24.54
C ILE A 395 -19.03 17.26 -24.02
N PRO A 396 -18.78 17.29 -22.69
CA PRO A 396 -17.63 16.58 -22.11
C PRO A 396 -17.79 15.06 -22.30
N ARG A 397 -16.72 14.38 -22.76
CA ARG A 397 -16.63 12.92 -22.88
C ARG A 397 -17.10 12.23 -21.60
N LYS A 398 -16.60 12.73 -20.45
CA LYS A 398 -16.97 12.23 -19.12
C LYS A 398 -18.47 12.24 -18.87
N TYR A 399 -19.17 13.32 -19.25
CA TYR A 399 -20.61 13.39 -19.05
C TYR A 399 -21.36 12.30 -19.84
N VAL A 400 -20.93 12.03 -21.07
CA VAL A 400 -21.51 10.98 -21.91
C VAL A 400 -21.18 9.60 -21.33
N TYR A 401 -19.99 9.40 -20.77
CA TYR A 401 -19.59 8.18 -20.10
C TYR A 401 -20.40 7.91 -18.84
N GLU A 402 -20.65 8.92 -18.00
CA GLU A 402 -21.52 8.76 -16.82
C GLU A 402 -22.98 8.44 -17.21
N LEU A 403 -23.49 9.03 -18.29
CA LEU A 403 -24.79 8.67 -18.86
C LEU A 403 -24.83 7.23 -19.43
N TYR A 404 -23.71 6.75 -19.94
CA TYR A 404 -23.56 5.38 -20.42
C TYR A 404 -23.64 4.38 -19.28
N LYS A 405 -22.98 4.68 -18.14
CA LYS A 405 -23.00 3.84 -16.93
C LYS A 405 -24.33 3.89 -16.21
N ASP A 406 -24.94 5.07 -16.09
CA ASP A 406 -26.23 5.28 -15.41
C ASP A 406 -27.14 6.17 -16.27
N LYS A 407 -28.17 5.56 -16.84
CA LYS A 407 -29.20 6.26 -17.67
C LYS A 407 -29.93 7.38 -16.92
N ASN A 408 -29.90 7.38 -15.58
CA ASN A 408 -30.52 8.37 -14.70
C ASN A 408 -29.56 9.47 -14.26
N TYR A 409 -28.31 9.45 -14.70
CA TYR A 409 -27.33 10.46 -14.36
C TYR A 409 -27.84 11.87 -14.76
N ASN A 410 -27.94 12.80 -13.82
CA ASN A 410 -28.54 14.12 -14.03
C ASN A 410 -27.77 15.28 -13.38
N LYS A 411 -26.55 15.07 -12.91
CA LYS A 411 -25.77 16.10 -12.19
C LYS A 411 -25.51 17.38 -12.99
N GLN A 412 -25.71 17.34 -14.32
CA GLN A 412 -25.50 18.49 -15.22
C GLN A 412 -26.60 18.54 -16.27
N GLU A 413 -27.78 19.04 -15.91
CA GLU A 413 -28.93 19.10 -16.82
C GLU A 413 -28.68 19.83 -18.16
N TYR A 414 -27.75 20.78 -18.19
CA TYR A 414 -27.38 21.55 -19.38
C TYR A 414 -26.90 20.67 -20.54
N TYR A 415 -26.18 19.57 -20.25
CA TYR A 415 -25.67 18.67 -21.30
C TYR A 415 -26.61 17.52 -21.65
N LYS A 416 -27.75 17.40 -20.99
CA LYS A 416 -28.60 16.22 -21.00
C LYS A 416 -29.10 15.81 -22.40
N SER A 417 -29.56 16.76 -23.22
CA SER A 417 -30.07 16.45 -24.53
C SER A 417 -28.95 16.08 -25.51
N GLY A 418 -27.87 16.87 -25.56
CA GLY A 418 -26.73 16.62 -26.44
C GLY A 418 -26.00 15.31 -26.07
N GLY A 419 -25.75 15.07 -24.79
CA GLY A 419 -25.09 13.85 -24.32
C GLY A 419 -25.89 12.59 -24.64
N ARG A 420 -27.22 12.62 -24.53
CA ARG A 420 -28.09 11.49 -24.90
C ARG A 420 -28.07 11.23 -26.40
N THR A 421 -28.11 12.29 -27.23
CA THR A 421 -28.03 12.16 -28.70
C THR A 421 -26.70 11.53 -29.11
N VAL A 422 -25.59 11.99 -28.51
CA VAL A 422 -24.26 11.40 -28.72
C VAL A 422 -24.25 9.93 -28.33
N LEU A 423 -24.76 9.59 -27.15
CA LEU A 423 -24.80 8.21 -26.65
C LEU A 423 -25.62 7.28 -27.57
N GLU A 424 -26.77 7.78 -28.10
CA GLU A 424 -27.55 7.03 -29.06
C GLU A 424 -26.80 6.83 -30.39
N THR A 425 -26.06 7.85 -30.86
CA THR A 425 -25.24 7.76 -32.05
C THR A 425 -24.14 6.73 -31.90
N LEU A 426 -23.43 6.74 -30.76
CA LEU A 426 -22.42 5.75 -30.43
C LEU A 426 -22.99 4.33 -30.48
N ARG A 427 -24.19 4.11 -29.91
CA ARG A 427 -24.84 2.79 -29.95
C ARG A 427 -25.25 2.36 -31.36
N LYS A 428 -25.81 3.27 -32.15
CA LYS A 428 -26.37 2.92 -33.46
C LYS A 428 -25.31 2.76 -34.53
N ARG A 429 -24.23 3.54 -34.48
CA ARG A 429 -23.27 3.67 -35.61
C ARG A 429 -21.86 3.17 -35.26
N PHE A 430 -21.46 3.23 -33.97
CA PHE A 430 -20.11 2.95 -33.54
C PHE A 430 -20.00 1.75 -32.59
N GLY A 431 -21.03 0.90 -32.56
CA GLY A 431 -21.01 -0.41 -31.91
C GLY A 431 -20.94 -0.36 -30.38
N LEU A 432 -21.31 0.77 -29.73
CA LEU A 432 -21.35 0.88 -28.29
C LEU A 432 -22.37 -0.12 -27.72
N LYS A 433 -21.87 -1.05 -26.92
CA LYS A 433 -22.67 -2.08 -26.24
C LYS A 433 -23.26 -1.52 -24.94
N ASP A 434 -24.19 -2.26 -24.32
CA ASP A 434 -24.69 -1.86 -22.99
C ASP A 434 -23.59 -2.03 -21.94
N TYR A 435 -23.50 -1.06 -21.02
CA TYR A 435 -22.58 -1.12 -19.90
C TYR A 435 -22.96 -2.24 -18.93
N VAL A 436 -22.00 -3.09 -18.64
CA VAL A 436 -22.12 -4.09 -17.58
C VAL A 436 -20.99 -3.81 -16.58
N SER A 437 -21.36 -3.48 -15.36
CA SER A 437 -20.36 -3.27 -14.30
C SER A 437 -19.55 -4.54 -14.09
N PRO A 438 -18.22 -4.45 -13.94
CA PRO A 438 -17.41 -5.57 -13.51
C PRO A 438 -17.92 -6.13 -12.20
N THR A 439 -18.07 -7.44 -12.13
CA THR A 439 -18.63 -8.14 -10.97
C THR A 439 -17.58 -8.82 -10.11
N GLU A 440 -16.40 -9.04 -10.67
CA GLU A 440 -15.30 -9.74 -10.02
C GLU A 440 -13.99 -8.99 -10.22
N ILE A 441 -13.07 -9.16 -9.27
CA ILE A 441 -11.72 -8.63 -9.33
C ILE A 441 -10.74 -9.79 -9.51
N ASP A 442 -9.99 -9.78 -10.61
CA ASP A 442 -8.89 -10.71 -10.83
C ASP A 442 -7.66 -10.28 -10.04
N THR A 443 -7.39 -10.95 -8.94
CA THR A 443 -6.18 -10.73 -8.13
C THR A 443 -4.96 -11.46 -8.68
N ASP A 444 -5.14 -12.35 -9.67
CA ASP A 444 -4.05 -13.22 -10.16
C ASP A 444 -3.20 -12.55 -11.24
N LYS A 445 -3.73 -11.54 -11.94
CA LYS A 445 -2.96 -10.76 -12.92
C LYS A 445 -1.94 -9.85 -12.23
N LYS A 446 -0.68 -10.20 -12.36
CA LYS A 446 0.45 -9.47 -11.76
C LYS A 446 1.07 -8.53 -12.79
N PHE A 447 1.39 -7.32 -12.35
CA PHE A 447 2.07 -6.29 -13.10
C PHE A 447 3.39 -5.96 -12.44
N VAL A 448 4.50 -6.01 -13.18
CA VAL A 448 5.84 -5.79 -12.64
C VAL A 448 6.47 -4.56 -13.28
N PHE A 449 6.81 -3.56 -12.47
CA PHE A 449 7.49 -2.35 -12.92
C PHE A 449 8.96 -2.37 -12.52
N ILE A 450 9.85 -2.32 -13.50
CA ILE A 450 11.30 -2.35 -13.31
C ILE A 450 11.84 -0.93 -13.40
N ILE A 451 12.60 -0.51 -12.38
CA ILE A 451 13.31 0.76 -12.33
C ILE A 451 14.80 0.46 -12.31
N ASP A 452 15.43 0.59 -13.47
CA ASP A 452 16.86 0.36 -13.59
C ASP A 452 17.65 1.56 -13.09
N GLU A 453 18.79 1.35 -12.42
CA GLU A 453 19.62 2.39 -11.80
C GLU A 453 18.80 3.33 -10.88
N ILE A 454 17.94 2.75 -10.04
CA ILE A 454 16.98 3.50 -9.21
C ILE A 454 17.65 4.57 -8.34
N ASN A 455 18.92 4.36 -7.95
CA ASN A 455 19.69 5.29 -7.14
C ASN A 455 20.27 6.46 -7.93
N ARG A 456 20.21 6.50 -9.28
CA ARG A 456 20.70 7.63 -10.09
C ARG A 456 19.75 8.80 -10.15
N GLY A 457 18.51 8.65 -9.66
CA GLY A 457 17.54 9.73 -9.54
C GLY A 457 17.24 10.08 -8.09
N GLU A 458 16.76 11.31 -7.86
CA GLU A 458 16.25 11.72 -6.54
C GLU A 458 14.90 11.06 -6.25
N ILE A 459 14.91 9.84 -5.70
CA ILE A 459 13.74 8.96 -5.57
C ILE A 459 12.57 9.65 -4.86
N SER A 460 12.85 10.36 -3.76
CA SER A 460 11.82 11.08 -3.00
C SER A 460 11.13 12.18 -3.81
N LYS A 461 11.87 12.82 -4.72
CA LYS A 461 11.36 13.84 -5.64
C LYS A 461 10.57 13.22 -6.80
N ILE A 462 11.08 12.11 -7.37
CA ILE A 462 10.45 11.40 -8.48
C ILE A 462 9.12 10.78 -8.06
N PHE A 463 9.07 10.15 -6.89
CA PHE A 463 7.83 9.54 -6.38
C PHE A 463 6.87 10.55 -5.74
N GLY A 464 7.37 11.67 -5.24
CA GLY A 464 6.55 12.68 -4.58
C GLY A 464 5.62 12.09 -3.50
N GLU A 465 4.33 12.41 -3.56
CA GLU A 465 3.30 11.89 -2.64
C GLU A 465 3.03 10.39 -2.80
N LEU A 466 3.38 9.78 -3.94
CA LEU A 466 3.29 8.31 -4.12
C LEU A 466 4.19 7.55 -3.15
N PHE A 467 5.13 8.26 -2.54
CA PHE A 467 5.97 7.73 -1.48
C PHE A 467 5.18 7.04 -0.36
N PHE A 468 3.97 7.54 -0.08
CA PHE A 468 3.04 6.90 0.85
C PHE A 468 2.46 5.60 0.29
N SER A 469 2.03 5.59 -0.97
CA SER A 469 1.37 4.45 -1.62
C SER A 469 2.33 3.32 -2.03
N VAL A 470 3.64 3.58 -2.10
CA VAL A 470 4.67 2.56 -2.37
C VAL A 470 4.77 1.55 -1.23
N ASP A 471 4.48 1.96 0.00
CA ASP A 471 4.52 1.07 1.16
C ASP A 471 3.55 -0.12 0.96
N PRO A 472 4.00 -1.37 1.11
CA PRO A 472 3.16 -2.55 0.91
C PRO A 472 1.85 -2.54 1.72
N GLY A 473 1.87 -1.95 2.93
CA GLY A 473 0.70 -1.82 3.79
C GLY A 473 -0.34 -0.79 3.32
N TYR A 474 0.03 0.06 2.35
CA TYR A 474 -0.82 1.13 1.82
C TYR A 474 -1.08 1.00 0.32
N ARG A 475 -1.01 -0.23 -0.22
CA ARG A 475 -1.44 -0.51 -1.59
C ARG A 475 -2.96 -0.45 -1.72
N GLY A 476 -3.45 -0.14 -2.93
CA GLY A 476 -4.87 -0.04 -3.22
C GLY A 476 -5.55 1.19 -2.58
N GLU A 477 -6.84 1.09 -2.35
CA GLU A 477 -7.70 2.15 -1.84
C GLU A 477 -7.21 2.80 -0.52
N LYS A 478 -6.48 2.07 0.30
CA LYS A 478 -5.92 2.55 1.58
C LYS A 478 -4.81 3.58 1.38
N GLY A 479 -4.15 3.54 0.23
CA GLY A 479 -3.01 4.39 -0.11
C GLY A 479 -3.33 5.55 -1.03
N ARG A 480 -4.59 5.96 -1.14
CA ARG A 480 -5.01 7.08 -1.99
C ARG A 480 -4.34 8.40 -1.61
N VAL A 481 -3.72 9.04 -2.59
CA VAL A 481 -3.07 10.35 -2.48
C VAL A 481 -3.61 11.32 -3.52
N SER A 482 -3.59 12.61 -3.22
CA SER A 482 -3.81 13.65 -4.22
C SER A 482 -2.48 13.97 -4.89
N THR A 483 -2.41 13.85 -6.21
CA THR A 483 -1.21 14.13 -6.99
C THR A 483 -0.88 15.63 -7.00
N GLN A 484 0.36 15.98 -7.34
CA GLN A 484 0.82 17.36 -7.38
C GLN A 484 -0.04 18.26 -8.28
N TYR A 485 -0.57 17.71 -9.36
CA TYR A 485 -1.44 18.41 -10.32
C TYR A 485 -2.93 18.06 -10.17
N ALA A 486 -3.34 17.52 -9.01
CA ALA A 486 -4.74 17.11 -8.77
C ALA A 486 -5.77 18.22 -9.05
N ASN A 487 -5.39 19.49 -8.85
CA ASN A 487 -6.25 20.64 -9.15
C ASN A 487 -6.50 20.88 -10.66
N LEU A 488 -5.73 20.24 -11.53
CA LEU A 488 -5.91 20.31 -13.00
C LEU A 488 -6.69 19.12 -13.56
N HIS A 489 -6.96 18.11 -12.74
CA HIS A 489 -7.84 17.01 -13.11
C HIS A 489 -9.30 17.48 -13.12
N GLU A 490 -10.07 16.97 -14.09
CA GLU A 490 -11.52 17.24 -14.16
C GLU A 490 -12.28 16.64 -12.96
N ASN A 491 -11.65 15.74 -12.21
CA ASN A 491 -12.17 14.99 -11.08
C ASN A 491 -11.27 15.11 -9.87
N ASP A 492 -11.85 15.11 -8.67
CA ASP A 492 -11.18 14.92 -7.39
C ASP A 492 -10.70 13.46 -7.19
N GLU A 493 -10.36 12.75 -8.27
CA GLU A 493 -9.96 11.35 -8.18
C GLU A 493 -8.54 11.25 -7.63
N LYS A 494 -8.42 10.60 -6.48
CA LYS A 494 -7.14 10.34 -5.84
C LYS A 494 -6.48 9.12 -6.45
N PHE A 495 -5.19 9.23 -6.71
CA PHE A 495 -4.38 8.14 -7.22
C PHE A 495 -3.93 7.17 -6.12
N TYR A 496 -3.78 5.89 -6.47
CA TYR A 496 -3.14 4.87 -5.63
C TYR A 496 -2.42 3.84 -6.50
N ILE A 497 -1.42 3.16 -5.92
CA ILE A 497 -0.74 2.05 -6.56
C ILE A 497 -1.55 0.77 -6.31
N PRO A 498 -2.04 0.06 -7.36
CA PRO A 498 -2.82 -1.16 -7.21
C PRO A 498 -2.09 -2.28 -6.47
N GLU A 499 -2.86 -3.18 -5.84
CA GLU A 499 -2.29 -4.29 -5.06
C GLU A 499 -1.57 -5.34 -5.94
N ASN A 500 -1.91 -5.45 -7.21
CA ASN A 500 -1.28 -6.34 -8.20
C ASN A 500 -0.03 -5.75 -8.86
N VAL A 501 0.40 -4.54 -8.49
CA VAL A 501 1.62 -3.91 -8.99
C VAL A 501 2.80 -4.25 -8.07
N TYR A 502 3.86 -4.77 -8.66
CA TYR A 502 5.13 -5.11 -8.03
C TYR A 502 6.24 -4.22 -8.59
N ILE A 503 7.22 -3.84 -7.77
CA ILE A 503 8.29 -2.95 -8.19
C ILE A 503 9.64 -3.63 -7.97
N ILE A 504 10.49 -3.66 -8.99
CA ILE A 504 11.87 -4.10 -8.89
C ILE A 504 12.77 -2.92 -9.23
N GLY A 505 13.62 -2.50 -8.29
CA GLY A 505 14.70 -1.56 -8.56
C GLY A 505 16.02 -2.29 -8.73
N THR A 506 16.92 -1.80 -9.60
CA THR A 506 18.32 -2.21 -9.62
C THR A 506 19.21 -1.06 -9.21
N MET A 507 20.33 -1.33 -8.53
CA MET A 507 21.29 -0.32 -8.16
C MET A 507 22.72 -0.86 -8.12
N ASN A 508 23.68 -0.01 -8.45
CA ASN A 508 25.11 -0.27 -8.29
C ASN A 508 25.59 0.28 -6.95
N ASP A 509 26.25 -0.56 -6.14
CA ASP A 509 26.70 -0.18 -4.79
C ASP A 509 27.88 0.80 -4.78
N ILE A 510 28.66 0.85 -5.87
CA ILE A 510 29.88 1.68 -5.98
C ILE A 510 29.64 3.08 -6.55
N ASP A 511 28.45 3.39 -7.01
CA ASP A 511 28.14 4.71 -7.60
C ASP A 511 28.17 5.79 -6.50
N ARG A 512 29.35 6.39 -6.27
CA ARG A 512 29.60 7.42 -5.25
C ARG A 512 28.94 8.78 -5.58
N SER A 513 28.48 8.97 -6.81
CA SER A 513 27.87 10.22 -7.28
C SER A 513 26.38 10.34 -6.96
N VAL A 514 25.82 9.38 -6.23
CA VAL A 514 24.38 9.24 -6.06
C VAL A 514 24.00 9.40 -4.59
N ASP A 515 22.91 10.12 -4.36
CA ASP A 515 22.33 10.28 -3.03
C ASP A 515 22.03 8.94 -2.37
N THR A 516 22.40 8.83 -1.11
CA THR A 516 22.09 7.62 -0.32
C THR A 516 20.58 7.46 -0.22
N PHE A 517 20.13 6.24 -0.47
CA PHE A 517 18.73 5.87 -0.24
C PHE A 517 18.23 6.39 1.11
N ASP A 518 17.23 7.26 1.10
CA ASP A 518 16.58 7.77 2.30
C ASP A 518 16.11 6.60 3.19
N PHE A 519 16.31 6.73 4.50
CA PHE A 519 15.86 5.73 5.48
C PHE A 519 14.36 5.41 5.37
N ALA A 520 13.55 6.39 4.96
CA ALA A 520 12.12 6.19 4.74
C ALA A 520 11.85 5.26 3.54
N MET A 521 12.68 5.30 2.48
CA MET A 521 12.60 4.37 1.35
C MET A 521 13.12 2.97 1.72
N ARG A 522 14.20 2.88 2.50
CA ARG A 522 14.76 1.59 2.89
C ARG A 522 13.75 0.65 3.54
N ARG A 523 12.83 1.15 4.34
CA ARG A 523 11.80 0.33 4.99
C ARG A 523 10.70 -0.17 4.03
N ARG A 524 10.57 0.44 2.83
CA ARG A 524 9.52 0.11 1.85
C ARG A 524 9.97 -0.90 0.82
N PHE A 525 11.25 -1.14 0.72
CA PHE A 525 11.85 -2.09 -0.21
C PHE A 525 12.63 -3.17 0.52
N ARG A 526 12.58 -4.38 -0.01
CA ARG A 526 13.45 -5.46 0.41
C ARG A 526 14.71 -5.43 -0.43
N PHE A 527 15.87 -5.37 0.21
CA PHE A 527 17.17 -5.33 -0.46
C PHE A 527 17.73 -6.74 -0.57
N VAL A 528 18.16 -7.12 -1.77
CA VAL A 528 18.83 -8.38 -2.05
C VAL A 528 20.11 -8.10 -2.80
N GLU A 529 21.20 -8.65 -2.31
CA GLU A 529 22.49 -8.56 -2.95
C GLU A 529 22.61 -9.60 -4.06
N VAL A 530 23.02 -9.15 -5.24
CA VAL A 530 23.32 -9.98 -6.42
C VAL A 530 24.82 -10.00 -6.57
N THR A 531 25.46 -11.04 -6.06
CA THR A 531 26.91 -11.21 -6.10
C THR A 531 27.37 -11.73 -7.46
N ALA A 532 28.63 -11.48 -7.80
CA ALA A 532 29.23 -12.04 -9.01
C ALA A 532 29.16 -13.58 -9.02
N GLU A 533 29.40 -14.22 -7.86
CA GLU A 533 29.34 -15.68 -7.70
C GLU A 533 27.94 -16.25 -7.96
N SER A 534 26.89 -15.55 -7.49
CA SER A 534 25.51 -16.03 -7.66
C SER A 534 25.03 -16.06 -9.11
N GLN A 535 25.72 -15.39 -10.00
CA GLN A 535 25.34 -15.22 -11.41
C GLN A 535 26.32 -15.86 -12.40
N LEU A 536 27.28 -16.65 -11.92
CA LEU A 536 28.25 -17.34 -12.78
C LEU A 536 27.60 -18.29 -13.80
N GLY A 537 26.40 -18.80 -13.50
CA GLY A 537 25.64 -19.65 -14.41
C GLY A 537 25.34 -19.02 -15.76
N MET A 538 25.29 -17.68 -15.85
CA MET A 538 25.10 -16.99 -17.13
C MET A 538 26.24 -17.23 -18.13
N LEU A 539 27.43 -17.61 -17.66
CA LEU A 539 28.57 -17.92 -18.51
C LEU A 539 28.47 -19.32 -19.14
N ASP A 540 27.71 -20.26 -18.53
CA ASP A 540 27.58 -21.62 -19.04
C ASP A 540 26.87 -21.64 -20.39
N ASP A 541 25.75 -20.92 -20.46
CA ASP A 541 24.93 -20.86 -21.66
C ASP A 541 25.62 -20.11 -22.82
N ALA A 542 26.44 -19.09 -22.50
CA ALA A 542 27.06 -18.23 -23.48
C ALA A 542 28.43 -18.78 -23.97
N LEU A 543 29.27 -19.29 -23.06
CA LEU A 543 30.66 -19.60 -23.37
C LEU A 543 30.92 -21.10 -23.57
N GLY A 544 29.94 -21.97 -23.24
CA GLY A 544 30.06 -23.42 -23.41
C GLY A 544 31.30 -24.00 -22.74
N ASP A 545 32.13 -24.72 -23.53
CA ASP A 545 33.35 -25.40 -23.03
C ASP A 545 34.39 -24.44 -22.39
N LYS A 546 34.32 -23.14 -22.68
CA LYS A 546 35.23 -22.11 -22.13
C LYS A 546 34.69 -21.47 -20.83
N ALA A 547 33.49 -21.79 -20.40
CA ALA A 547 32.87 -21.19 -19.24
C ALA A 547 33.66 -21.45 -17.94
N GLU A 548 34.22 -22.62 -17.75
CA GLU A 548 34.93 -22.96 -16.51
C GLU A 548 36.24 -22.18 -16.37
N GLU A 549 36.99 -21.94 -17.46
CA GLU A 549 38.17 -21.07 -17.43
C GLU A 549 37.78 -19.63 -17.12
N ALA A 550 36.72 -19.11 -17.75
CA ALA A 550 36.21 -17.77 -17.50
C ALA A 550 35.79 -17.59 -16.03
N LYS A 551 35.07 -18.55 -15.46
CA LYS A 551 34.69 -18.56 -14.05
C LYS A 551 35.90 -18.60 -13.11
N ALA A 552 36.92 -19.42 -13.42
CA ALA A 552 38.10 -19.51 -12.59
C ALA A 552 38.84 -18.17 -12.56
N ARG A 553 39.09 -17.56 -13.72
CA ARG A 553 39.73 -16.24 -13.83
C ARG A 553 38.92 -15.16 -13.09
N LEU A 554 37.61 -15.14 -13.25
CA LEU A 554 36.75 -14.19 -12.58
C LEU A 554 36.78 -14.37 -11.04
N ARG A 555 36.72 -15.57 -10.54
CA ARG A 555 36.83 -15.86 -9.08
C ARG A 555 38.17 -15.42 -8.52
N ASN A 556 39.26 -15.76 -9.18
CA ASN A 556 40.62 -15.40 -8.76
C ASN A 556 40.80 -13.88 -8.73
N LEU A 557 40.32 -13.18 -9.77
CA LEU A 557 40.37 -11.73 -9.83
C LEU A 557 39.57 -11.11 -8.68
N ASN A 558 38.30 -11.54 -8.45
CA ASN A 558 37.47 -10.99 -7.39
C ASN A 558 38.01 -11.31 -5.99
N ALA A 559 38.54 -12.50 -5.76
CA ALA A 559 39.19 -12.86 -4.50
C ALA A 559 40.42 -11.98 -4.21
N LYS A 560 41.12 -11.54 -5.26
CA LYS A 560 42.26 -10.61 -5.09
C LYS A 560 41.80 -9.16 -4.89
N ILE A 561 40.72 -8.73 -5.55
CA ILE A 561 40.07 -7.41 -5.34
C ILE A 561 39.72 -7.22 -3.87
N GLU A 562 39.11 -8.23 -3.20
CA GLU A 562 38.78 -8.16 -1.78
C GLU A 562 39.99 -7.97 -0.85
N LYS A 563 41.16 -8.38 -1.26
CA LYS A 563 42.40 -8.22 -0.49
C LYS A 563 43.07 -6.84 -0.67
N VAL A 564 42.59 -6.02 -1.58
CA VAL A 564 43.06 -4.65 -1.76
C VAL A 564 42.44 -3.76 -0.67
N GLN A 565 43.28 -3.05 0.08
CA GLN A 565 42.90 -2.31 1.29
C GLN A 565 41.76 -1.31 1.08
N GLU A 566 41.61 -0.74 -0.10
CA GLU A 566 40.63 0.28 -0.44
C GLU A 566 39.38 -0.28 -1.16
N LEU A 567 39.41 -1.57 -1.53
CA LEU A 567 38.36 -2.25 -2.26
C LEU A 567 37.68 -3.29 -1.36
N ASN A 568 36.49 -3.70 -1.74
CA ASN A 568 35.69 -4.74 -1.07
C ASN A 568 34.81 -5.46 -2.10
N SER A 569 33.91 -6.32 -1.67
CA SER A 569 33.01 -7.07 -2.55
C SER A 569 32.13 -6.20 -3.46
N HIS A 570 31.89 -4.94 -3.13
CA HIS A 570 31.14 -4.02 -3.99
C HIS A 570 31.90 -3.67 -5.29
N TYR A 571 33.23 -3.81 -5.30
CA TYR A 571 34.09 -3.57 -6.45
C TYR A 571 34.36 -4.84 -7.27
N HIS A 572 33.70 -5.95 -6.98
CA HIS A 572 33.79 -7.16 -7.78
C HIS A 572 33.49 -6.90 -9.26
N ILE A 573 34.14 -7.63 -10.11
CA ILE A 573 33.80 -7.69 -11.52
C ILE A 573 32.62 -8.68 -11.69
N GLY A 574 31.56 -8.26 -12.35
CA GLY A 574 30.44 -9.12 -12.64
C GLY A 574 30.69 -10.01 -13.87
N PRO A 575 30.03 -11.17 -13.95
CA PRO A 575 30.21 -12.11 -15.06
C PRO A 575 29.85 -11.54 -16.44
N SER A 576 29.00 -10.50 -16.52
CA SER A 576 28.65 -9.89 -17.81
C SER A 576 29.85 -9.28 -18.56
N TYR A 577 30.93 -8.92 -17.87
CA TYR A 577 32.18 -8.50 -18.52
C TYR A 577 32.83 -9.65 -19.28
N PHE A 578 32.72 -10.89 -18.78
CA PHE A 578 33.27 -12.07 -19.44
C PHE A 578 32.44 -12.55 -20.63
N LEU A 579 31.18 -12.13 -20.75
CA LEU A 579 30.39 -12.36 -21.97
C LEU A 579 31.02 -11.65 -23.18
N LYS A 580 31.83 -10.60 -22.95
CA LYS A 580 32.56 -9.92 -24.00
C LYS A 580 33.66 -10.78 -24.67
N LEU A 581 33.98 -11.95 -24.10
CA LEU A 581 34.91 -12.89 -24.73
C LEU A 581 34.47 -13.31 -26.14
N GLU A 582 33.18 -13.42 -26.41
CA GLU A 582 32.69 -13.69 -27.77
C GLU A 582 33.03 -12.55 -28.76
N GLU A 583 33.01 -11.29 -28.29
CA GLU A 583 33.32 -10.12 -29.14
C GLU A 583 34.80 -9.98 -29.46
N VAL A 584 35.67 -10.59 -28.65
CA VAL A 584 37.14 -10.56 -28.81
C VAL A 584 37.72 -11.94 -29.17
N ASP A 585 36.99 -12.78 -29.89
CA ASP A 585 37.40 -14.10 -30.36
C ASP A 585 37.96 -15.00 -29.24
N PHE A 586 37.45 -14.86 -28.01
CA PHE A 586 37.91 -15.55 -26.80
C PHE A 586 39.38 -15.25 -26.40
N ASP A 587 39.88 -14.08 -26.78
CA ASP A 587 41.18 -13.61 -26.35
C ASP A 587 41.10 -12.94 -24.97
N TYR A 588 41.66 -13.59 -23.95
CA TYR A 588 41.70 -13.10 -22.59
C TYR A 588 42.58 -11.86 -22.39
N GLU A 589 43.60 -11.66 -23.24
CA GLU A 589 44.44 -10.46 -23.19
C GLU A 589 43.66 -9.25 -23.72
N LEU A 590 42.88 -9.42 -24.78
CA LEU A 590 42.01 -8.35 -25.28
C LEU A 590 40.88 -8.05 -24.30
N LEU A 591 40.27 -9.08 -23.66
CA LEU A 591 39.28 -8.85 -22.60
C LEU A 591 39.87 -8.04 -21.46
N TRP A 592 41.11 -8.35 -21.06
CA TRP A 592 41.79 -7.60 -20.02
C TRP A 592 42.07 -6.16 -20.46
N SER A 593 42.71 -5.94 -21.58
CA SER A 593 43.18 -4.61 -22.03
C SER A 593 42.04 -3.66 -22.32
N ASP A 594 40.97 -4.15 -22.92
CA ASP A 594 39.90 -3.32 -23.48
C ASP A 594 38.73 -3.10 -22.51
N TYR A 595 38.51 -4.05 -21.58
CA TYR A 595 37.33 -4.00 -20.71
C TYR A 595 37.67 -4.00 -19.22
N LEU A 596 38.56 -4.89 -18.74
CA LEU A 596 38.79 -5.04 -17.31
C LEU A 596 39.82 -4.04 -16.77
N LYS A 597 40.92 -3.84 -17.47
CA LYS A 597 41.99 -2.91 -17.05
C LYS A 597 41.48 -1.47 -16.91
N PRO A 598 40.78 -0.86 -17.87
CA PRO A 598 40.27 0.49 -17.73
C PRO A 598 39.30 0.67 -16.54
N LEU A 599 38.49 -0.33 -16.27
CA LEU A 599 37.56 -0.34 -15.12
C LEU A 599 38.33 -0.39 -13.79
N LEU A 600 39.34 -1.26 -13.70
CA LEU A 600 40.18 -1.40 -12.51
C LEU A 600 41.04 -0.16 -12.27
N GLU A 601 41.55 0.49 -13.32
CA GLU A 601 42.21 1.79 -13.23
C GLU A 601 41.30 2.87 -12.64
N ASP A 602 40.01 2.89 -13.03
CA ASP A 602 39.01 3.79 -12.42
C ASP A 602 38.76 3.49 -10.94
N TYR A 603 38.77 2.23 -10.53
CA TYR A 603 38.59 1.81 -9.13
C TYR A 603 39.79 2.21 -8.27
N LEU A 604 41.00 2.12 -8.83
CA LEU A 604 42.26 2.39 -8.14
C LEU A 604 42.70 3.85 -8.23
N ARG A 605 41.95 4.67 -8.98
CA ARG A 605 42.34 6.07 -9.21
C ARG A 605 42.55 6.84 -7.91
N GLY A 606 43.78 7.30 -7.71
CA GLY A 606 44.23 8.05 -6.54
C GLY A 606 44.72 7.19 -5.38
N SER A 607 44.81 5.86 -5.54
CA SER A 607 45.52 5.01 -4.58
C SER A 607 47.01 5.19 -4.68
N TYR A 608 47.76 4.94 -3.59
CA TYR A 608 49.21 5.19 -3.53
C TYR A 608 50.01 4.22 -4.41
N GLU A 609 49.51 3.00 -4.66
CA GLU A 609 50.23 1.94 -5.39
C GLU A 609 49.38 1.39 -6.57
N GLU A 610 48.81 2.29 -7.37
CA GLU A 610 47.90 1.96 -8.45
C GLU A 610 48.49 0.94 -9.43
N ASP A 611 49.67 1.19 -9.99
CA ASP A 611 50.33 0.31 -10.96
C ASP A 611 50.71 -1.05 -10.36
N THR A 612 51.22 -1.07 -9.13
CA THR A 612 51.59 -2.32 -8.44
C THR A 612 50.37 -3.18 -8.15
N THR A 613 49.31 -2.55 -7.69
CA THR A 613 48.03 -3.22 -7.41
C THR A 613 47.41 -3.78 -8.69
N LEU A 614 47.38 -2.97 -9.76
CA LEU A 614 46.85 -3.40 -11.06
C LEU A 614 47.64 -4.61 -11.62
N ASN A 615 48.97 -4.61 -11.52
CA ASN A 615 49.80 -5.75 -11.91
C ASN A 615 49.50 -7.01 -11.07
N THR A 616 49.21 -6.84 -9.78
CA THR A 616 48.85 -7.91 -8.88
C THR A 616 47.47 -8.50 -9.24
N LEU A 617 46.50 -7.65 -9.59
CA LEU A 617 45.20 -8.06 -10.09
C LEU A 617 45.31 -8.80 -11.44
N LYS A 618 46.18 -8.34 -12.35
CA LYS A 618 46.46 -9.04 -13.63
C LYS A 618 47.02 -10.45 -13.40
N LYS A 619 47.98 -10.61 -12.49
CA LYS A 619 48.52 -11.93 -12.14
C LYS A 619 47.41 -12.87 -11.62
N ALA A 620 46.53 -12.37 -10.76
CA ALA A 620 45.39 -13.18 -10.26
C ALA A 620 44.42 -13.56 -11.38
N TYR A 621 44.14 -12.64 -12.31
CA TYR A 621 43.32 -12.91 -13.50
C TYR A 621 43.94 -13.96 -14.42
N ASP A 622 45.25 -14.05 -14.53
CA ASP A 622 45.94 -15.00 -15.41
C ASP A 622 45.98 -16.43 -14.86
N VAL A 623 45.65 -16.64 -13.58
CA VAL A 623 45.59 -17.96 -12.97
C VAL A 623 44.30 -18.70 -13.41
N THR A 624 44.48 -19.84 -14.05
CA THR A 624 43.39 -20.66 -14.61
C THR A 624 42.85 -21.77 -13.67
N ASN A 625 43.57 -22.08 -12.57
CA ASN A 625 43.25 -23.10 -11.60
C ASN A 625 43.07 -22.53 -10.20
N GLN A 626 42.05 -22.97 -9.45
CA GLN A 626 41.78 -22.57 -8.05
C GLN A 626 42.86 -22.99 -7.04
N GLN A 627 43.76 -23.90 -7.39
CA GLN A 627 44.75 -24.50 -6.48
C GLN A 627 46.07 -23.71 -6.34
N ASP A 628 46.29 -22.70 -7.17
CA ASP A 628 47.59 -21.96 -7.22
C ASP A 628 47.60 -20.64 -6.40
N ILE A 629 46.56 -20.36 -5.64
CA ILE A 629 46.57 -19.24 -4.68
C ILE A 629 47.11 -19.74 -3.33
N GLY A 630 48.33 -20.26 -3.35
CA GLY A 630 49.11 -20.55 -2.16
C GLY A 630 49.74 -19.27 -1.60
N ASP A 631 49.80 -19.18 -0.30
CA ASP A 631 50.40 -18.14 0.53
C ASP A 631 51.83 -17.72 0.04
N ASP A 632 51.93 -16.78 -0.87
CA ASP A 632 53.14 -16.09 -1.22
C ASP A 632 53.33 -14.76 -0.43
N ASP A 633 52.71 -14.66 0.76
CA ASP A 633 52.89 -13.54 1.70
C ASP A 633 53.69 -13.95 2.98
N ALA A 634 54.77 -14.72 2.82
CA ALA A 634 55.75 -14.91 3.87
C ALA A 634 57.14 -14.69 3.29
N ASP A 635 57.51 -13.42 3.12
CA ASP A 635 58.89 -12.89 3.19
C ASP A 635 58.98 -11.52 2.47
N ASN A 636 58.69 -10.40 3.22
CA ASN A 636 59.58 -9.22 3.25
C ASN A 636 59.02 -8.17 4.23
#